data_111ce5548fefbb5b2e3462c96a2ff572
#
_entry.id   111ce5548fefbb5b2e3462c96a2ff572
#
_cell.length_a   1.000
_cell.length_b   1.000
_cell.length_c   1.000
_cell.angle_alpha   90.00
_cell.angle_beta   90.00
_cell.angle_gamma   90.00
#
_symmetry.space_group_name_H-M   'P 1'
#
loop_
_entity.id
_entity.type
_entity.pdbx_description
1 polymer ?
#
loop_
_entity_poly.entity_id
_entity_poly.type
_entity_poly.pdbx_seq_one_letter_code
_entity_poly.pdbx_strand_id
1 'polypeptide(L)'
;MTSETGRVKRHVALTTSVLLGLGAFSAETVLSRTPAATSGPQARTYHIGAQALGTALQEFAAQAGLQLLFSESDVAGMQTQGLQGDFSAGQALQRLLAGSGLVFEFPKPDAVIIRKPGSGPDSGSTTSATTSSATATASGGLGAFSNSNESTANFEEVIVTGRAGVEQRTKQETSYSVTNIDQEKLRLQGPTSVTESLKSVPGFWVEASGGEASGNVRARGIPVDGFSSITLLEDGIPVQQDPALGYLNGDQAFRLDETIDRIEVVRGGPASIFYSNAPAGAVNYIPRKVGDDAEGVAKYTVGDYGLNRIDAWYGAPVGDWKLSAGGFYRYDNGIRDPGFHGDDGGQFRITAARDFSTGKVSFDVKRMDDTVYLDLGIPMRINPDGKIRAVPGFNGNSGTLAGPETASAAMLTANGSNYPFDNTQGTHVTRTQLTGNLELQLGDGFTLTDHVRYDDSNTLRNGVYPNQVESGATFLAGAAGYLKTYAPGATALQLRYNDSPNTVFTANQNGNGLVILAGLRSITSPVRELMNDARLSRMFELGDQTHDVTFGFYAADVSQSFGRYSSSALTDVEDNARLLNLVAVNATGGIVSTLTDDGINRYGYEWASANGRATTTAFYLTDEWQITQRLRVDAGVRWEQEHLTANVEEAQTVAGSTLPTSAMLTGNGQFVSFEHSFSKVGWTIGENYQFNNESGLFARYTPTFRLPSLSAYTTANLTSTTTTVASPIIQTMQLGEIGYKFANRWADAYATAFWTKYNNVGFQNYVFNAGTSTVVTSQNLYADTRTYGLELEGGLFPVEWFDLTLNSTLENPRYDNLNYIDNVAGQPVLRVYGGNQLIRVPKVSIRIVPGFNLFGQRLRVQAAWEWEGARYVDTANSVVLPHYDVLNLSARLAVTDRFDIYGYVDNVTNSFGLTEGNPRQGEVQSTDAGANTFIARPILGRDFRLSMMYRF
;
A
#
# COMPACT_ATOMS: atom_id res chain seq x y z
N MET A 1 33.19 -23.49 -15.06
CA MET A 1 33.66 -22.16 -15.54
C MET A 1 33.79 -22.23 -17.04
N THR A 2 32.74 -21.91 -17.78
CA THR A 2 32.70 -21.62 -19.24
C THR A 2 31.36 -22.09 -19.82
N SER A 3 30.24 -21.40 -19.53
CA SER A 3 29.03 -21.50 -20.40
C SER A 3 27.96 -20.41 -20.11
N GLU A 4 28.18 -19.50 -19.14
CA GLU A 4 27.15 -18.50 -18.79
C GLU A 4 27.18 -17.19 -19.57
N THR A 5 28.25 -16.91 -20.30
CA THR A 5 28.41 -15.64 -21.04
C THR A 5 27.63 -15.57 -22.36
N GLY A 6 27.08 -16.68 -22.82
CA GLY A 6 26.36 -16.74 -24.13
C GLY A 6 24.84 -16.41 -24.03
N ARG A 7 24.20 -16.66 -22.90
CA ARG A 7 22.74 -16.44 -22.74
C ARG A 7 22.36 -15.01 -22.37
N VAL A 8 23.18 -14.34 -21.56
CA VAL A 8 22.94 -12.94 -21.18
C VAL A 8 23.01 -12.00 -22.38
N LYS A 9 23.85 -12.29 -23.38
CA LYS A 9 23.95 -11.47 -24.60
C LYS A 9 22.71 -11.55 -25.52
N ARG A 10 21.90 -12.61 -25.47
CA ARG A 10 20.68 -12.70 -26.30
C ARG A 10 19.50 -11.92 -25.76
N HIS A 11 19.37 -11.79 -24.44
CA HIS A 11 18.24 -11.08 -23.80
C HIS A 11 18.45 -9.56 -23.79
N VAL A 12 19.70 -9.11 -23.64
CA VAL A 12 20.06 -7.68 -23.80
C VAL A 12 19.83 -7.22 -25.24
N ALA A 13 20.03 -8.12 -26.24
CA ALA A 13 19.77 -7.78 -27.64
C ALA A 13 18.26 -7.61 -27.97
N LEU A 14 17.35 -8.31 -27.28
CA LEU A 14 15.90 -8.16 -27.52
C LEU A 14 15.35 -6.90 -26.86
N THR A 15 15.79 -6.56 -25.65
CA THR A 15 15.40 -5.32 -24.96
C THR A 15 16.00 -4.07 -25.60
N THR A 16 17.23 -4.19 -26.09
CA THR A 16 17.88 -3.08 -26.81
C THR A 16 17.26 -2.87 -28.21
N SER A 17 16.72 -3.92 -28.84
CA SER A 17 16.07 -3.81 -30.15
C SER A 17 14.72 -3.10 -30.11
N VAL A 18 13.96 -3.18 -29.01
CA VAL A 18 12.70 -2.44 -28.83
C VAL A 18 12.98 -0.96 -28.52
N LEU A 19 14.01 -0.67 -27.75
CA LEU A 19 14.43 0.72 -27.46
C LEU A 19 15.15 1.37 -28.65
N LEU A 20 15.91 0.61 -29.46
CA LEU A 20 16.56 1.10 -30.68
C LEU A 20 15.58 1.20 -31.85
N GLY A 21 14.51 0.43 -31.88
CA GLY A 21 13.43 0.56 -32.88
C GLY A 21 12.66 1.87 -32.78
N LEU A 22 12.49 2.41 -31.57
CA LEU A 22 11.88 3.72 -31.33
C LEU A 22 12.85 4.88 -31.60
N GLY A 23 14.15 4.66 -31.48
CA GLY A 23 15.19 5.67 -31.78
C GLY A 23 15.57 5.78 -33.26
N ALA A 24 15.26 4.76 -34.09
CA ALA A 24 15.63 4.75 -35.51
C ALA A 24 14.58 5.39 -36.43
N PHE A 25 13.37 5.72 -35.94
CA PHE A 25 12.35 6.41 -36.74
C PHE A 25 12.45 7.94 -36.75
N SER A 26 13.39 8.54 -36.07
CA SER A 26 13.54 9.99 -35.96
C SER A 26 14.77 10.60 -36.66
N ALA A 27 15.53 9.87 -37.47
CA ALA A 27 16.79 10.33 -38.00
C ALA A 27 16.88 10.50 -39.54
N GLU A 28 15.80 10.29 -40.33
CA GLU A 28 15.90 10.42 -41.78
C GLU A 28 14.78 11.18 -42.46
N THR A 29 14.40 12.38 -41.98
CA THR A 29 13.73 13.36 -42.85
C THR A 29 13.90 14.80 -42.34
N VAL A 30 15.12 15.26 -42.21
CA VAL A 30 15.39 16.71 -42.13
C VAL A 30 16.45 17.05 -43.17
N LEU A 31 16.02 17.20 -44.42
CA LEU A 31 16.70 18.07 -45.35
C LEU A 31 15.68 18.81 -46.19
N SER A 32 15.75 20.14 -45.96
CA SER A 32 15.23 21.20 -46.81
C SER A 32 13.72 21.37 -46.92
N ARG A 33 13.20 22.25 -46.06
CA ARG A 33 12.29 23.34 -46.48
C ARG A 33 12.45 24.55 -45.58
N THR A 34 12.72 25.66 -46.16
CA THR A 34 12.74 27.02 -45.62
C THR A 34 11.51 27.32 -44.78
N PRO A 35 11.59 28.05 -43.66
CA PRO A 35 10.45 28.37 -42.81
C PRO A 35 9.45 29.20 -43.60
N ALA A 36 8.30 28.64 -43.87
CA ALA A 36 7.13 29.39 -44.30
C ALA A 36 6.59 30.18 -43.10
N ALA A 37 6.34 31.42 -43.30
CA ALA A 37 5.83 32.40 -42.34
C ALA A 37 4.68 31.86 -41.51
N THR A 38 4.70 32.13 -40.18
CA THR A 38 3.60 32.08 -39.26
C THR A 38 2.31 32.56 -39.90
N SER A 39 1.35 31.63 -40.15
CA SER A 39 0.00 32.01 -40.55
C SER A 39 -0.66 32.74 -39.39
N GLY A 40 -0.83 34.01 -39.50
CA GLY A 40 -1.70 34.82 -38.65
C GLY A 40 -3.15 34.25 -38.67
N PRO A 41 -4.01 34.64 -37.73
CA PRO A 41 -5.37 34.11 -37.59
C PRO A 41 -6.11 34.27 -38.92
N GLN A 42 -6.59 33.15 -39.47
CA GLN A 42 -7.32 33.12 -40.75
C GLN A 42 -8.51 34.09 -40.71
N ALA A 43 -8.56 35.05 -41.62
CA ALA A 43 -9.71 35.92 -41.81
C ALA A 43 -10.90 35.09 -42.36
N ARG A 44 -12.10 35.25 -41.76
CA ARG A 44 -13.33 34.67 -42.21
C ARG A 44 -14.29 35.78 -42.60
N THR A 45 -15.18 35.51 -43.56
CA THR A 45 -16.25 36.44 -43.95
C THR A 45 -17.40 36.33 -42.96
N TYR A 46 -17.75 37.45 -42.31
CA TYR A 46 -18.87 37.53 -41.38
C TYR A 46 -20.03 38.35 -42.01
N HIS A 47 -21.27 37.93 -41.75
CA HIS A 47 -22.49 38.61 -42.14
C HIS A 47 -23.43 38.68 -40.93
N ILE A 48 -23.25 39.71 -40.08
CA ILE A 48 -24.04 39.90 -38.85
C ILE A 48 -24.72 41.24 -38.94
N GLY A 49 -26.04 41.27 -38.89
CA GLY A 49 -26.82 42.49 -38.97
C GLY A 49 -26.79 43.33 -37.70
N ALA A 50 -27.21 44.61 -37.78
CA ALA A 50 -27.39 45.45 -36.59
C ALA A 50 -28.57 44.87 -35.77
N GLN A 51 -28.29 44.47 -34.48
CA GLN A 51 -29.26 43.80 -33.62
C GLN A 51 -28.81 43.87 -32.16
N ALA A 52 -29.57 43.23 -31.25
CA ALA A 52 -29.14 43.10 -29.86
C ALA A 52 -27.78 42.41 -29.75
N LEU A 53 -26.91 42.93 -28.89
CA LEU A 53 -25.51 42.47 -28.79
C LEU A 53 -25.44 40.98 -28.45
N GLY A 54 -26.28 40.47 -27.56
CA GLY A 54 -26.29 39.04 -27.21
C GLY A 54 -26.59 38.14 -28.42
N THR A 55 -27.56 38.49 -29.23
CA THR A 55 -27.92 37.76 -30.48
C THR A 55 -26.79 37.83 -31.49
N ALA A 56 -26.18 39.02 -31.69
CA ALA A 56 -25.04 39.20 -32.59
C ALA A 56 -23.81 38.39 -32.18
N LEU A 57 -23.56 38.24 -30.89
CA LEU A 57 -22.50 37.43 -30.37
C LEU A 57 -22.72 35.91 -30.57
N GLN A 58 -23.98 35.46 -30.47
CA GLN A 58 -24.36 34.07 -30.78
C GLN A 58 -24.19 33.78 -32.29
N GLU A 59 -24.60 34.70 -33.16
CA GLU A 59 -24.39 34.58 -34.61
C GLU A 59 -22.86 34.60 -34.94
N PHE A 60 -22.10 35.44 -34.28
CA PHE A 60 -20.63 35.48 -34.43
C PHE A 60 -20.02 34.14 -34.07
N ALA A 61 -20.39 33.55 -32.90
CA ALA A 61 -19.87 32.26 -32.45
C ALA A 61 -20.17 31.14 -33.46
N ALA A 62 -21.38 31.11 -34.01
CA ALA A 62 -21.79 30.15 -35.04
C ALA A 62 -20.98 30.33 -36.35
N GLN A 63 -20.76 31.57 -36.83
CA GLN A 63 -20.00 31.83 -38.04
C GLN A 63 -18.50 31.68 -37.86
N ALA A 64 -17.98 31.94 -36.64
CA ALA A 64 -16.57 31.79 -36.30
C ALA A 64 -16.19 30.31 -35.98
N GLY A 65 -17.17 29.49 -35.61
CA GLY A 65 -16.92 28.14 -35.10
C GLY A 65 -16.24 28.15 -33.73
N LEU A 66 -16.61 29.11 -32.87
CA LEU A 66 -16.03 29.33 -31.54
C LEU A 66 -17.08 29.11 -30.47
N GLN A 67 -16.62 28.60 -29.36
CA GLN A 67 -17.41 28.55 -28.11
C GLN A 67 -17.36 29.94 -27.45
N LEU A 68 -18.53 30.48 -27.13
CA LEU A 68 -18.63 31.83 -26.60
C LEU A 68 -19.27 31.81 -25.21
N LEU A 69 -18.59 32.38 -24.22
CA LEU A 69 -19.10 32.49 -22.86
C LEU A 69 -19.29 33.98 -22.50
N PHE A 70 -20.53 34.37 -22.16
CA PHE A 70 -20.83 35.68 -21.61
C PHE A 70 -22.05 35.63 -20.72
N SER A 71 -22.19 36.55 -19.77
CA SER A 71 -23.38 36.67 -18.94
C SER A 71 -24.47 37.47 -19.71
N GLU A 72 -25.68 36.94 -19.79
CA GLU A 72 -26.83 37.67 -20.40
C GLU A 72 -27.06 39.02 -19.72
N SER A 73 -26.81 39.14 -18.41
CA SER A 73 -26.93 40.40 -17.68
C SER A 73 -25.88 41.44 -18.12
N ASP A 74 -24.77 41.05 -18.68
CA ASP A 74 -23.71 41.96 -19.13
C ASP A 74 -23.98 42.56 -20.50
N VAL A 75 -24.74 41.87 -21.33
CA VAL A 75 -25.13 42.30 -22.68
C VAL A 75 -26.59 42.81 -22.77
N ALA A 76 -27.37 42.70 -21.68
CA ALA A 76 -28.75 43.07 -21.64
C ALA A 76 -28.98 44.53 -22.01
N GLY A 77 -29.86 44.78 -23.00
CA GLY A 77 -30.15 46.12 -23.50
C GLY A 77 -29.11 46.75 -24.40
N MET A 78 -27.98 46.11 -24.66
CA MET A 78 -26.93 46.57 -25.56
C MET A 78 -27.27 46.25 -27.03
N GLN A 79 -26.93 47.16 -27.96
CA GLN A 79 -27.08 46.98 -29.40
C GLN A 79 -25.73 47.08 -30.09
N THR A 80 -25.57 46.33 -31.19
CA THR A 80 -24.39 46.47 -32.06
C THR A 80 -24.78 46.92 -33.47
N GLN A 81 -23.88 47.59 -34.14
CA GLN A 81 -24.08 48.00 -35.53
C GLN A 81 -23.92 46.84 -36.54
N GLY A 82 -23.62 45.66 -36.06
CA GLY A 82 -23.38 44.49 -36.86
C GLY A 82 -21.94 44.46 -37.43
N LEU A 83 -21.70 43.42 -38.27
CA LEU A 83 -20.36 43.19 -38.85
C LEU A 83 -20.54 42.58 -40.24
N GLN A 84 -19.93 43.17 -41.27
CA GLN A 84 -19.87 42.62 -42.62
C GLN A 84 -18.44 42.73 -43.18
N GLY A 85 -17.92 41.63 -43.73
CA GLY A 85 -16.60 41.54 -44.38
C GLY A 85 -15.69 40.50 -43.75
N ASP A 86 -14.42 40.53 -44.22
CA ASP A 86 -13.39 39.58 -43.84
C ASP A 86 -12.58 40.07 -42.63
N PHE A 87 -12.66 39.34 -41.52
CA PHE A 87 -11.99 39.69 -40.27
C PHE A 87 -11.39 38.44 -39.60
N SER A 88 -10.36 38.60 -38.84
CA SER A 88 -10.00 37.61 -37.84
C SER A 88 -11.02 37.58 -36.68
N ALA A 89 -11.15 36.48 -35.96
CA ALA A 89 -12.12 36.37 -34.87
C ALA A 89 -11.96 37.49 -33.81
N GLY A 90 -10.71 37.83 -33.45
CA GLY A 90 -10.42 38.93 -32.53
C GLY A 90 -10.83 40.31 -33.07
N GLN A 91 -10.60 40.55 -34.34
CA GLN A 91 -11.02 41.81 -34.99
C GLN A 91 -12.54 41.91 -35.10
N ALA A 92 -13.23 40.78 -35.36
CA ALA A 92 -14.69 40.71 -35.42
C ALA A 92 -15.30 41.02 -34.05
N LEU A 93 -14.79 40.42 -32.98
CA LEU A 93 -15.22 40.70 -31.61
C LEU A 93 -14.95 42.14 -31.18
N GLN A 94 -13.77 42.69 -31.51
CA GLN A 94 -13.46 44.06 -31.18
C GLN A 94 -14.47 45.08 -31.80
N ARG A 95 -14.96 44.75 -33.00
CA ARG A 95 -15.96 45.59 -33.66
C ARG A 95 -17.38 45.37 -33.10
N LEU A 96 -17.77 44.14 -32.84
CA LEU A 96 -19.09 43.83 -32.24
C LEU A 96 -19.24 44.41 -30.83
N LEU A 97 -18.15 44.44 -30.07
CA LEU A 97 -18.11 44.97 -28.70
C LEU A 97 -17.80 46.45 -28.60
N ALA A 98 -17.57 47.15 -29.76
CA ALA A 98 -17.22 48.57 -29.78
C ALA A 98 -18.32 49.42 -29.12
N GLY A 99 -17.97 50.18 -28.08
CA GLY A 99 -18.89 51.02 -27.33
C GLY A 99 -19.68 50.32 -26.24
N SER A 100 -19.57 48.98 -26.07
CA SER A 100 -20.23 48.22 -25.02
C SER A 100 -19.52 48.30 -23.65
N GLY A 101 -18.27 48.68 -23.62
CA GLY A 101 -17.42 48.64 -22.43
C GLY A 101 -17.03 47.21 -21.98
N LEU A 102 -17.35 46.16 -22.78
CA LEU A 102 -16.95 44.81 -22.53
C LEU A 102 -15.58 44.49 -23.10
N VAL A 103 -14.85 43.61 -22.45
CA VAL A 103 -13.57 43.05 -22.89
C VAL A 103 -13.73 41.56 -23.20
N PHE A 104 -12.86 41.04 -24.09
CA PHE A 104 -12.85 39.62 -24.43
C PHE A 104 -11.46 39.08 -24.30
N GLU A 105 -11.37 37.79 -24.02
CA GLU A 105 -10.11 37.04 -24.00
C GLU A 105 -10.34 35.63 -24.59
N PHE A 106 -9.31 35.07 -25.22
CA PHE A 106 -9.32 33.72 -25.76
C PHE A 106 -8.55 32.79 -24.79
N PRO A 107 -9.26 32.12 -23.87
CA PRO A 107 -8.61 31.16 -22.97
C PRO A 107 -8.11 29.92 -23.73
N LYS A 108 -8.70 29.65 -24.92
CA LYS A 108 -8.27 28.61 -25.87
C LYS A 108 -8.47 29.11 -27.31
N PRO A 109 -7.80 28.49 -28.32
CA PRO A 109 -7.92 28.90 -29.73
C PRO A 109 -9.38 28.83 -30.27
N ASP A 110 -10.25 28.03 -29.69
CA ASP A 110 -11.62 27.78 -30.08
C ASP A 110 -12.69 28.34 -29.10
N ALA A 111 -12.27 28.98 -28.00
CA ALA A 111 -13.17 29.54 -26.99
C ALA A 111 -12.84 31.01 -26.68
N VAL A 112 -13.88 31.81 -26.44
CA VAL A 112 -13.78 33.22 -26.08
C VAL A 112 -14.69 33.56 -24.91
N ILE A 113 -14.16 34.33 -23.94
CA ILE A 113 -14.92 34.85 -22.78
C ILE A 113 -15.07 36.35 -22.95
N ILE A 114 -16.32 36.85 -22.74
CA ILE A 114 -16.64 38.30 -22.78
C ILE A 114 -17.14 38.72 -21.40
N ARG A 115 -16.59 39.82 -20.86
CA ARG A 115 -16.90 40.29 -19.49
C ARG A 115 -16.72 41.82 -19.36
N LYS A 116 -17.22 42.42 -18.28
CA LYS A 116 -16.93 43.79 -17.89
C LYS A 116 -15.49 43.95 -17.40
N PRO A 117 -14.77 45.05 -17.72
CA PRO A 117 -13.46 45.32 -17.13
C PRO A 117 -13.58 45.47 -15.62
N GLY A 118 -12.76 44.72 -14.88
CA GLY A 118 -12.71 44.77 -13.40
C GLY A 118 -13.65 43.79 -12.69
N SER A 119 -14.46 42.98 -13.38
CA SER A 119 -15.09 41.80 -12.83
C SER A 119 -14.11 40.63 -12.91
N GLY A 120 -13.23 40.50 -11.92
CA GLY A 120 -12.57 39.27 -11.60
C GLY A 120 -13.63 38.25 -11.13
N PRO A 121 -13.38 36.97 -11.09
CA PRO A 121 -14.35 35.98 -10.66
C PRO A 121 -14.61 36.15 -9.17
N ASP A 122 -15.55 37.03 -8.81
CA ASP A 122 -16.11 37.10 -7.46
C ASP A 122 -17.62 37.09 -7.54
N SER A 123 -18.13 36.12 -6.78
CA SER A 123 -19.52 36.00 -6.27
C SER A 123 -20.66 35.81 -7.26
N GLY A 124 -21.12 34.56 -7.28
CA GLY A 124 -22.56 34.36 -7.10
C GLY A 124 -23.42 34.04 -8.30
N SER A 125 -23.97 32.85 -8.23
CA SER A 125 -25.29 32.45 -8.71
C SER A 125 -25.36 31.66 -10.02
N THR A 126 -25.49 30.37 -9.77
CA THR A 126 -26.43 29.42 -10.45
C THR A 126 -26.82 29.66 -11.90
N THR A 127 -26.56 28.74 -12.75
CA THR A 127 -27.46 27.76 -13.36
C THR A 127 -26.87 27.07 -14.58
N SER A 128 -26.99 25.75 -14.54
CA SER A 128 -27.22 24.84 -15.66
C SER A 128 -26.18 24.64 -16.74
N ALA A 129 -25.55 23.49 -16.58
CA ALA A 129 -25.37 22.46 -17.58
C ALA A 129 -25.07 22.89 -19.01
N THR A 130 -23.90 22.57 -19.46
CA THR A 130 -23.75 21.73 -20.64
C THR A 130 -22.30 21.21 -20.73
N THR A 131 -22.24 19.92 -20.94
CA THR A 131 -21.09 19.14 -21.38
C THR A 131 -20.02 19.95 -22.12
N SER A 132 -18.86 20.10 -21.53
CA SER A 132 -17.63 20.36 -22.28
C SER A 132 -16.55 19.43 -21.78
N SER A 133 -16.11 18.58 -22.68
CA SER A 133 -14.86 17.85 -22.54
C SER A 133 -13.72 18.82 -22.25
N ALA A 134 -13.42 18.99 -20.98
CA ALA A 134 -12.26 19.72 -20.57
C ALA A 134 -11.15 18.71 -20.31
N THR A 135 -10.12 18.77 -21.10
CA THR A 135 -8.82 18.19 -20.76
C THR A 135 -8.35 18.92 -19.49
N ALA A 136 -8.69 18.36 -18.34
CA ALA A 136 -8.19 18.87 -17.10
C ALA A 136 -6.71 18.44 -17.00
N THR A 137 -5.82 19.29 -17.46
CA THR A 137 -4.50 19.38 -16.85
C THR A 137 -4.77 19.75 -15.40
N ALA A 138 -4.65 18.79 -14.49
CA ALA A 138 -4.59 19.08 -13.08
C ALA A 138 -3.30 19.85 -12.82
N SER A 139 -3.33 21.15 -13.06
CA SER A 139 -2.32 22.06 -12.51
C SER A 139 -2.71 22.24 -11.05
N GLY A 140 -2.01 21.55 -10.14
CA GLY A 140 -1.97 21.92 -8.73
C GLY A 140 -1.30 23.29 -8.58
N GLY A 141 -1.95 24.34 -9.10
CA GLY A 141 -1.55 25.70 -8.79
C GLY A 141 -1.88 25.96 -7.33
N LEU A 142 -0.99 26.60 -6.61
CA LEU A 142 -1.26 27.25 -5.33
C LEU A 142 -2.33 28.33 -5.55
N GLY A 143 -3.57 27.90 -5.81
CA GLY A 143 -4.72 28.78 -5.83
C GLY A 143 -4.91 29.36 -4.44
N ALA A 144 -4.99 30.68 -4.36
CA ALA A 144 -5.59 31.34 -3.22
C ALA A 144 -6.85 30.55 -2.83
N PHE A 145 -7.03 30.32 -1.52
CA PHE A 145 -8.16 29.61 -0.94
C PHE A 145 -9.46 29.95 -1.67
N SER A 146 -9.81 29.20 -2.71
CA SER A 146 -11.15 29.26 -3.26
C SER A 146 -12.00 28.50 -2.27
N ASN A 147 -13.06 29.15 -1.80
CA ASN A 147 -14.16 28.55 -1.04
C ASN A 147 -14.91 27.54 -1.94
N SER A 148 -14.22 26.52 -2.45
CA SER A 148 -14.89 25.34 -2.99
C SER A 148 -15.28 24.50 -1.79
N ASN A 149 -16.58 24.46 -1.50
CA ASN A 149 -17.13 23.45 -0.60
C ASN A 149 -16.52 22.09 -0.96
N GLU A 150 -15.95 21.37 0.01
CA GLU A 150 -15.40 20.01 -0.20
C GLU A 150 -16.38 19.08 -0.95
N SER A 151 -17.69 19.34 -0.84
CA SER A 151 -18.74 18.60 -1.53
C SER A 151 -18.77 18.82 -3.06
N THR A 152 -18.39 19.99 -3.55
CA THR A 152 -18.30 20.22 -5.01
C THR A 152 -17.04 19.62 -5.60
N ALA A 153 -15.94 19.59 -4.86
CA ALA A 153 -14.70 18.94 -5.29
C ALA A 153 -14.87 17.43 -5.53
N ASN A 154 -15.68 16.74 -4.70
CA ASN A 154 -15.96 15.31 -4.87
C ASN A 154 -16.78 14.97 -6.12
N PHE A 155 -17.51 15.93 -6.71
CA PHE A 155 -18.27 15.73 -7.95
C PHE A 155 -17.40 15.73 -9.19
N GLU A 156 -16.35 16.53 -9.19
CA GLU A 156 -15.49 16.77 -10.37
C GLU A 156 -14.23 15.91 -10.34
N GLU A 157 -14.06 15.09 -9.33
CA GLU A 157 -12.84 14.30 -9.14
C GLU A 157 -12.72 13.18 -10.18
N VAL A 158 -11.72 13.30 -11.04
CA VAL A 158 -11.43 12.33 -12.11
C VAL A 158 -10.68 11.13 -11.55
N ILE A 159 -11.20 9.94 -11.80
CA ILE A 159 -10.63 8.66 -11.41
C ILE A 159 -9.83 8.07 -12.57
N VAL A 160 -8.60 7.69 -12.30
CA VAL A 160 -7.69 7.05 -13.28
C VAL A 160 -7.40 5.60 -12.98
N THR A 161 -7.64 5.14 -11.75
CA THR A 161 -7.33 3.77 -11.31
C THR A 161 -8.45 2.80 -11.64
N GLY A 162 -8.09 1.61 -12.12
CA GLY A 162 -9.05 0.56 -12.46
C GLY A 162 -9.79 0.80 -13.78
N ARG A 163 -9.20 1.60 -14.67
CA ARG A 163 -9.70 1.87 -16.01
C ARG A 163 -8.56 2.20 -16.98
N ALA A 164 -8.86 2.17 -18.27
CA ALA A 164 -7.89 2.46 -19.32
C ALA A 164 -8.48 3.25 -20.51
N GLY A 165 -9.76 3.60 -20.47
CA GLY A 165 -10.42 4.37 -21.52
C GLY A 165 -9.86 5.78 -21.68
N VAL A 166 -10.05 6.36 -22.86
CA VAL A 166 -9.59 7.71 -23.22
C VAL A 166 -10.42 8.78 -22.51
N GLU A 167 -11.70 8.52 -22.33
CA GLU A 167 -12.63 9.46 -21.72
C GLU A 167 -12.44 9.53 -20.19
N GLN A 168 -12.42 10.73 -19.63
CA GLN A 168 -12.30 10.93 -18.18
C GLN A 168 -13.61 10.56 -17.46
N ARG A 169 -13.52 10.03 -16.25
CA ARG A 169 -14.68 9.64 -15.44
C ARG A 169 -14.57 10.18 -14.03
N THR A 170 -15.68 10.68 -13.53
CA THR A 170 -15.79 11.08 -12.14
C THR A 170 -16.15 9.88 -11.25
N LYS A 171 -16.00 10.02 -9.92
CA LYS A 171 -16.41 9.00 -8.95
C LYS A 171 -17.88 8.59 -9.13
N GLN A 172 -18.78 9.52 -9.48
CA GLN A 172 -20.21 9.24 -9.75
C GLN A 172 -20.39 8.33 -10.97
N GLU A 173 -19.56 8.47 -11.97
CA GLU A 173 -19.68 7.75 -13.24
C GLU A 173 -19.05 6.38 -13.23
N THR A 174 -18.24 6.03 -12.21
CA THR A 174 -17.65 4.68 -12.13
C THR A 174 -18.70 3.63 -11.81
N SER A 175 -18.53 2.42 -12.35
CA SER A 175 -19.38 1.25 -12.08
C SER A 175 -18.80 0.35 -10.98
N TYR A 176 -18.01 0.93 -10.07
CA TYR A 176 -17.33 0.27 -8.96
C TYR A 176 -17.10 1.22 -7.79
N SER A 177 -16.74 0.65 -6.65
CA SER A 177 -16.41 1.42 -5.44
C SER A 177 -14.99 1.95 -5.52
N VAL A 178 -14.83 3.26 -5.36
CA VAL A 178 -13.52 3.93 -5.29
C VAL A 178 -13.52 4.95 -4.15
N THR A 179 -12.41 5.01 -3.41
CA THR A 179 -12.13 6.04 -2.40
C THR A 179 -10.94 6.84 -2.86
N ASN A 180 -11.06 8.16 -2.80
CA ASN A 180 -9.95 9.07 -3.06
C ASN A 180 -9.55 9.80 -1.77
N ILE A 181 -8.24 9.88 -1.53
CA ILE A 181 -7.65 10.58 -0.40
C ILE A 181 -6.68 11.61 -0.98
N ASP A 182 -7.14 12.86 -1.03
CA ASP A 182 -6.34 13.98 -1.51
C ASP A 182 -5.23 14.34 -0.51
N GLN A 183 -4.32 15.21 -0.94
CA GLN A 183 -3.16 15.60 -0.17
C GLN A 183 -3.50 16.34 1.12
N GLU A 184 -4.57 17.16 1.15
CA GLU A 184 -4.99 17.86 2.35
C GLU A 184 -5.52 16.87 3.41
N LYS A 185 -6.34 15.89 2.98
CA LYS A 185 -6.80 14.79 3.85
C LYS A 185 -5.61 13.97 4.37
N LEU A 186 -4.63 13.65 3.51
CA LEU A 186 -3.41 12.97 3.93
C LEU A 186 -2.62 13.75 4.98
N ARG A 187 -2.44 15.05 4.77
CA ARG A 187 -1.75 15.92 5.74
C ARG A 187 -2.48 16.02 7.06
N LEU A 188 -3.82 16.15 7.04
CA LEU A 188 -4.63 16.18 8.25
C LEU A 188 -4.70 14.81 8.94
N GLN A 189 -4.73 13.72 8.19
CA GLN A 189 -4.67 12.37 8.74
C GLN A 189 -3.30 12.07 9.36
N GLY A 190 -2.22 12.61 8.79
CA GLY A 190 -0.83 12.48 9.24
C GLY A 190 -0.34 11.03 9.38
N PRO A 191 -0.60 10.13 8.40
CA PRO A 191 -0.23 8.73 8.53
C PRO A 191 1.29 8.58 8.62
N THR A 192 1.76 7.71 9.51
CA THR A 192 3.18 7.37 9.63
C THR A 192 3.58 6.26 8.66
N SER A 193 2.62 5.49 8.18
CA SER A 193 2.87 4.36 7.27
C SER A 193 1.90 4.35 6.08
N VAL A 194 2.31 3.64 5.03
CA VAL A 194 1.45 3.29 3.88
C VAL A 194 0.17 2.63 4.35
N THR A 195 0.27 1.72 5.30
CA THR A 195 -0.86 0.97 5.85
C THR A 195 -1.83 1.88 6.59
N GLU A 196 -1.34 2.83 7.39
CA GLU A 196 -2.19 3.79 8.11
C GLU A 196 -2.97 4.71 7.18
N SER A 197 -2.40 5.09 6.02
CA SER A 197 -3.10 5.93 5.04
C SER A 197 -4.42 5.29 4.56
N LEU A 198 -4.56 3.96 4.68
CA LEU A 198 -5.71 3.18 4.24
C LEU A 198 -6.78 2.98 5.32
N LYS A 199 -6.60 3.44 6.55
CA LYS A 199 -7.59 3.32 7.63
C LYS A 199 -8.94 4.02 7.35
N SER A 200 -8.94 5.00 6.44
CA SER A 200 -10.17 5.70 6.04
C SER A 200 -10.93 4.99 4.91
N VAL A 201 -10.45 3.85 4.40
CA VAL A 201 -11.05 3.13 3.27
C VAL A 201 -12.04 2.07 3.80
N PRO A 202 -13.37 2.20 3.55
CA PRO A 202 -14.30 1.16 3.92
C PRO A 202 -14.01 -0.17 3.22
N GLY A 203 -14.30 -1.29 3.87
CA GLY A 203 -13.98 -2.63 3.34
C GLY A 203 -12.55 -3.07 3.55
N PHE A 204 -11.65 -2.19 4.03
CA PHE A 204 -10.28 -2.52 4.38
C PHE A 204 -10.13 -2.60 5.90
N TRP A 205 -9.80 -3.78 6.39
CA TRP A 205 -9.31 -3.96 7.75
C TRP A 205 -7.78 -3.79 7.75
N VAL A 206 -7.30 -2.79 8.49
CA VAL A 206 -5.91 -2.33 8.46
C VAL A 206 -5.24 -2.64 9.79
N GLU A 207 -4.18 -3.43 9.77
CA GLU A 207 -3.36 -3.77 10.94
C GLU A 207 -2.00 -3.07 10.81
N ALA A 208 -1.93 -1.82 11.27
CA ALA A 208 -0.74 -0.96 11.20
C ALA A 208 0.20 -1.09 12.42
N SER A 209 0.11 -2.20 13.18
CA SER A 209 0.84 -2.39 14.43
C SER A 209 2.19 -3.10 14.29
N GLY A 210 2.68 -3.26 13.07
CA GLY A 210 3.95 -3.90 12.77
C GLY A 210 5.14 -2.96 12.56
N GLY A 211 4.95 -1.67 12.87
CA GLY A 211 5.90 -0.61 12.52
C GLY A 211 5.53 0.09 11.21
N GLU A 212 6.38 1.00 10.74
CA GLU A 212 6.12 1.83 9.55
C GLU A 212 5.99 1.02 8.25
N ALA A 213 6.61 -0.17 8.17
CA ALA A 213 6.58 -1.02 6.98
C ALA A 213 6.52 -2.51 7.32
N SER A 214 5.43 -2.97 7.84
CA SER A 214 5.11 -4.39 8.03
C SER A 214 3.65 -4.56 8.44
N GLY A 215 2.78 -3.76 7.83
CA GLY A 215 1.35 -3.82 8.07
C GLY A 215 0.66 -4.92 7.26
N ASN A 216 -0.60 -5.16 7.60
CA ASN A 216 -1.49 -6.04 6.86
C ASN A 216 -2.76 -5.29 6.45
N VAL A 217 -3.25 -5.57 5.25
CA VAL A 217 -4.54 -5.07 4.77
C VAL A 217 -5.39 -6.23 4.31
N ARG A 218 -6.52 -6.43 4.99
CA ARG A 218 -7.52 -7.43 4.61
C ARG A 218 -8.69 -6.74 3.95
N ALA A 219 -8.78 -6.88 2.64
CA ALA A 219 -9.84 -6.27 1.87
C ALA A 219 -11.06 -7.19 1.85
N ARG A 220 -12.26 -6.66 2.20
CA ARG A 220 -13.56 -7.34 2.13
C ARG A 220 -13.57 -8.74 2.74
N GLY A 221 -12.94 -8.87 3.92
CA GLY A 221 -12.91 -10.12 4.67
C GLY A 221 -11.98 -11.20 4.13
N ILE A 222 -11.06 -10.90 3.22
CA ILE A 222 -10.09 -11.89 2.74
C ILE A 222 -8.99 -12.08 3.79
N PRO A 223 -8.83 -13.30 4.35
CA PRO A 223 -7.98 -13.52 5.54
C PRO A 223 -6.51 -13.80 5.18
N VAL A 224 -5.91 -12.98 4.33
CA VAL A 224 -4.51 -13.11 3.93
C VAL A 224 -3.63 -12.04 4.58
N ASP A 225 -2.36 -12.37 4.81
CA ASP A 225 -1.40 -11.44 5.42
C ASP A 225 -0.74 -10.54 4.37
N GLY A 226 -0.16 -9.44 4.86
CA GLY A 226 0.48 -8.43 4.04
C GLY A 226 -0.51 -7.77 3.09
N PHE A 227 -0.10 -7.63 1.85
CA PHE A 227 -0.88 -7.07 0.76
C PHE A 227 -1.28 -8.13 -0.27
N SER A 228 -1.37 -9.40 0.14
CA SER A 228 -1.55 -10.54 -0.79
C SER A 228 -2.86 -10.55 -1.57
N SER A 229 -3.85 -9.74 -1.21
CA SER A 229 -5.14 -9.64 -1.93
C SER A 229 -5.31 -8.36 -2.74
N ILE A 230 -4.43 -7.37 -2.53
CA ILE A 230 -4.46 -6.07 -3.21
C ILE A 230 -3.08 -5.75 -3.78
N THR A 231 -3.02 -4.95 -4.83
CA THR A 231 -1.75 -4.44 -5.36
C THR A 231 -1.56 -2.96 -5.01
N LEU A 232 -0.34 -2.59 -4.67
CA LEU A 232 0.08 -1.19 -4.55
C LEU A 232 0.65 -0.73 -5.88
N LEU A 233 0.17 0.41 -6.35
CA LEU A 233 0.60 1.05 -7.59
C LEU A 233 1.22 2.41 -7.28
N GLU A 234 2.12 2.82 -8.12
CA GLU A 234 2.62 4.18 -8.17
C GLU A 234 2.55 4.67 -9.60
N ASP A 235 1.73 5.71 -9.84
CA ASP A 235 1.41 6.22 -11.18
C ASP A 235 0.89 5.13 -12.15
N GLY A 236 0.04 4.22 -11.65
CA GLY A 236 -0.66 3.20 -12.45
C GLY A 236 0.12 1.93 -12.75
N ILE A 237 1.40 1.79 -12.34
CA ILE A 237 2.19 0.56 -12.49
C ILE A 237 2.52 -0.03 -11.10
N PRO A 238 2.54 -1.37 -10.92
CA PRO A 238 2.83 -1.98 -9.63
C PRO A 238 4.14 -1.48 -9.00
N VAL A 239 4.10 -1.19 -7.70
CA VAL A 239 5.31 -0.89 -6.91
C VAL A 239 6.20 -2.13 -6.88
N GLN A 240 5.62 -3.31 -6.77
CA GLN A 240 6.26 -4.61 -6.80
C GLN A 240 5.31 -5.59 -7.50
N GLN A 241 5.80 -6.44 -8.39
CA GLN A 241 4.99 -7.36 -9.20
C GLN A 241 4.17 -8.31 -8.32
N ASP A 242 4.78 -8.95 -7.34
CA ASP A 242 4.07 -9.75 -6.34
C ASP A 242 4.09 -9.00 -5.00
N PRO A 243 2.95 -8.45 -4.52
CA PRO A 243 2.89 -7.65 -3.30
C PRO A 243 3.18 -8.42 -2.02
N ALA A 244 3.43 -9.72 -2.10
CA ALA A 244 3.77 -10.58 -0.98
C ALA A 244 4.87 -11.60 -1.33
N LEU A 245 5.94 -11.16 -1.99
CA LEU A 245 7.05 -11.99 -2.45
C LEU A 245 7.94 -12.42 -1.29
N GLY A 246 7.55 -13.45 -0.55
CA GLY A 246 8.32 -14.12 0.49
C GLY A 246 8.94 -13.18 1.54
N TYR A 247 8.22 -12.89 2.60
CA TYR A 247 8.62 -11.93 3.66
C TYR A 247 8.82 -10.48 3.20
N LEU A 248 8.56 -10.16 1.92
CA LEU A 248 8.53 -8.80 1.40
C LEU A 248 7.10 -8.38 1.17
N ASN A 249 6.60 -7.48 2.00
CA ASN A 249 5.30 -6.86 1.81
C ASN A 249 5.42 -5.65 0.86
N GLY A 250 4.37 -5.33 0.13
CA GLY A 250 4.37 -4.18 -0.77
C GLY A 250 4.69 -2.84 -0.08
N ASP A 251 4.33 -2.68 1.20
CA ASP A 251 4.66 -1.50 2.00
C ASP A 251 6.16 -1.36 2.34
N GLN A 252 6.94 -2.42 2.20
CA GLN A 252 8.40 -2.33 2.34
C GLN A 252 9.07 -1.73 1.10
N ALA A 253 8.41 -1.82 -0.04
CA ALA A 253 8.89 -1.32 -1.31
C ALA A 253 8.51 0.15 -1.59
N PHE A 254 7.75 0.78 -0.71
CA PHE A 254 7.21 2.12 -0.90
C PHE A 254 7.12 2.90 0.42
N ARG A 255 7.40 4.20 0.38
CA ARG A 255 7.18 5.13 1.49
C ARG A 255 6.34 6.31 1.04
N LEU A 256 5.50 6.82 1.93
CA LEU A 256 4.67 7.99 1.70
C LEU A 256 5.42 9.26 2.08
N ASP A 257 5.46 10.25 1.16
CA ASP A 257 6.07 11.55 1.37
C ASP A 257 5.36 12.65 0.57
N GLU A 258 5.89 13.87 0.61
CA GLU A 258 5.31 15.05 -0.09
C GLU A 258 5.43 14.99 -1.62
N THR A 259 6.04 13.95 -2.22
CA THR A 259 6.03 13.75 -3.68
C THR A 259 4.70 13.16 -4.17
N ILE A 260 3.83 12.68 -3.26
CA ILE A 260 2.52 12.11 -3.59
C ILE A 260 1.44 13.18 -3.49
N ASP A 261 0.60 13.27 -4.52
CA ASP A 261 -0.52 14.18 -4.61
C ASP A 261 -1.80 13.61 -3.98
N ARG A 262 -2.14 12.37 -4.33
CA ARG A 262 -3.34 11.70 -3.83
C ARG A 262 -3.22 10.18 -3.90
N ILE A 263 -4.14 9.51 -3.21
CA ILE A 263 -4.29 8.05 -3.25
C ILE A 263 -5.67 7.72 -3.79
N GLU A 264 -5.74 6.89 -4.83
CA GLU A 264 -6.98 6.29 -5.32
C GLU A 264 -7.04 4.82 -4.94
N VAL A 265 -8.12 4.41 -4.27
CA VAL A 265 -8.32 3.03 -3.81
C VAL A 265 -9.52 2.43 -4.49
N VAL A 266 -9.29 1.50 -5.40
CA VAL A 266 -10.35 0.69 -6.04
C VAL A 266 -10.57 -0.57 -5.22
N ARG A 267 -11.77 -0.72 -4.68
CA ARG A 267 -12.16 -1.86 -3.85
C ARG A 267 -12.80 -2.95 -4.71
N GLY A 268 -12.04 -4.02 -5.02
CA GLY A 268 -12.49 -5.04 -5.96
C GLY A 268 -12.62 -4.49 -7.39
N GLY A 269 -13.83 -4.49 -7.93
CA GLY A 269 -14.14 -3.92 -9.22
C GLY A 269 -13.33 -4.50 -10.38
N PRO A 270 -12.92 -3.65 -11.35
CA PRO A 270 -12.14 -4.07 -12.51
C PRO A 270 -10.64 -4.17 -12.25
N ALA A 271 -10.15 -3.92 -11.02
CA ALA A 271 -8.73 -3.85 -10.73
C ALA A 271 -7.95 -5.08 -11.24
N SER A 272 -8.52 -6.27 -11.10
CA SER A 272 -7.90 -7.53 -11.55
C SER A 272 -7.85 -7.72 -13.07
N ILE A 273 -8.50 -6.87 -13.85
CA ILE A 273 -8.37 -6.87 -15.31
C ILE A 273 -7.11 -6.10 -15.72
N PHE A 274 -6.82 -5.00 -15.03
CA PHE A 274 -5.67 -4.15 -15.35
C PHE A 274 -4.38 -4.60 -14.67
N TYR A 275 -4.49 -5.16 -13.47
CA TYR A 275 -3.32 -5.45 -12.61
C TYR A 275 -3.27 -6.91 -12.19
N SER A 276 -2.08 -7.51 -12.24
CA SER A 276 -1.82 -8.83 -11.67
C SER A 276 -1.89 -8.77 -10.14
N ASN A 277 -2.18 -9.90 -9.51
CA ASN A 277 -2.22 -10.06 -8.05
C ASN A 277 -3.18 -9.10 -7.30
N ALA A 278 -4.22 -8.57 -7.97
CA ALA A 278 -5.18 -7.61 -7.44
C ALA A 278 -6.62 -8.14 -7.31
N PRO A 279 -6.87 -9.36 -6.78
CA PRO A 279 -8.22 -9.94 -6.78
C PRO A 279 -9.22 -9.12 -5.94
N ALA A 280 -8.77 -8.43 -4.89
CA ALA A 280 -9.63 -7.64 -4.01
C ALA A 280 -9.52 -6.12 -4.23
N GLY A 281 -8.65 -5.65 -5.11
CA GLY A 281 -8.53 -4.24 -5.43
C GLY A 281 -7.12 -3.75 -5.65
N ALA A 282 -7.00 -2.43 -5.88
CA ALA A 282 -5.74 -1.74 -6.10
C ALA A 282 -5.69 -0.42 -5.36
N VAL A 283 -4.50 -0.06 -4.87
CA VAL A 283 -4.20 1.23 -4.24
C VAL A 283 -3.17 1.95 -5.09
N ASN A 284 -3.53 3.08 -5.66
CA ASN A 284 -2.66 3.84 -6.56
C ASN A 284 -2.22 5.15 -5.89
N TYR A 285 -0.94 5.28 -5.65
CA TYR A 285 -0.28 6.50 -5.19
C TYR A 285 0.08 7.34 -6.40
N ILE A 286 -0.57 8.47 -6.56
CA ILE A 286 -0.41 9.33 -7.72
C ILE A 286 0.56 10.46 -7.36
N PRO A 287 1.71 10.55 -8.07
CA PRO A 287 2.72 11.57 -7.81
C PRO A 287 2.25 12.98 -8.20
N ARG A 288 2.81 13.97 -7.52
CA ARG A 288 2.65 15.37 -7.92
C ARG A 288 3.19 15.62 -9.31
N LYS A 289 2.44 16.38 -10.10
CA LYS A 289 2.86 16.87 -11.41
C LYS A 289 3.25 18.34 -11.30
N VAL A 290 4.25 18.73 -12.06
CA VAL A 290 4.68 20.13 -12.15
C VAL A 290 3.69 20.91 -13.02
N GLY A 291 3.16 22.01 -12.48
CA GLY A 291 2.31 22.95 -13.20
C GLY A 291 3.07 23.84 -14.20
N ASP A 292 2.46 24.96 -14.55
CA ASP A 292 3.08 25.95 -15.44
C ASP A 292 3.97 26.95 -14.68
N ASP A 293 3.81 27.01 -13.36
CA ASP A 293 4.61 27.82 -12.45
C ASP A 293 5.52 26.94 -11.58
N ALA A 294 6.60 27.55 -11.08
CA ALA A 294 7.46 26.90 -10.10
C ALA A 294 6.79 26.87 -8.73
N GLU A 295 6.77 25.72 -8.10
CA GLU A 295 6.19 25.52 -6.78
C GLU A 295 7.02 24.57 -5.92
N GLY A 296 6.90 24.69 -4.60
CA GLY A 296 7.61 23.84 -3.69
C GLY A 296 6.98 23.75 -2.31
N VAL A 297 7.37 22.72 -1.59
CA VAL A 297 7.02 22.50 -0.18
C VAL A 297 8.22 21.99 0.58
N ALA A 298 8.40 22.51 1.78
CA ALA A 298 9.33 21.99 2.79
C ALA A 298 8.56 21.80 4.09
N LYS A 299 8.63 20.60 4.67
CA LYS A 299 7.95 20.25 5.90
C LYS A 299 8.95 19.63 6.88
N TYR A 300 8.95 20.12 8.10
CA TYR A 300 9.76 19.56 9.19
C TYR A 300 8.83 19.08 10.30
N THR A 301 9.00 17.83 10.72
CA THR A 301 8.20 17.16 11.74
C THR A 301 9.09 16.73 12.89
N VAL A 302 8.67 17.06 14.11
CA VAL A 302 9.23 16.58 15.37
C VAL A 302 8.16 15.84 16.16
N GLY A 303 8.55 14.90 16.99
CA GLY A 303 7.59 14.14 17.79
C GLY A 303 8.22 13.46 19.00
N ASP A 304 7.39 12.71 19.70
CA ASP A 304 7.82 11.80 20.75
C ASP A 304 8.82 10.77 20.21
N TYR A 305 9.50 10.07 21.08
CA TYR A 305 10.46 9.00 20.76
C TYR A 305 11.61 9.45 19.87
N GLY A 306 11.92 10.76 19.90
CA GLY A 306 13.04 11.35 19.16
C GLY A 306 12.78 11.55 17.65
N LEU A 307 11.52 11.52 17.21
CA LEU A 307 11.18 11.72 15.81
C LEU A 307 11.69 13.07 15.30
N ASN A 308 12.46 12.99 14.22
CA ASN A 308 12.89 14.12 13.40
C ASN A 308 12.76 13.71 11.93
N ARG A 309 11.89 14.42 11.19
CA ARG A 309 11.65 14.14 9.78
C ARG A 309 11.63 15.44 8.97
N ILE A 310 12.31 15.43 7.84
CA ILE A 310 12.21 16.48 6.82
C ILE A 310 11.65 15.88 5.55
N ASP A 311 10.62 16.51 5.00
CA ASP A 311 10.08 16.25 3.67
C ASP A 311 10.27 17.50 2.81
N ALA A 312 10.60 17.33 1.53
CA ALA A 312 10.66 18.41 0.59
C ALA A 312 10.24 17.96 -0.81
N TRP A 313 9.63 18.86 -1.55
CA TRP A 313 9.37 18.70 -2.98
C TRP A 313 9.45 20.06 -3.66
N TYR A 314 10.05 20.08 -4.84
CA TYR A 314 10.13 21.27 -5.69
C TYR A 314 9.93 20.88 -7.14
N GLY A 315 9.09 21.62 -7.86
CA GLY A 315 8.84 21.44 -9.27
C GLY A 315 8.87 22.77 -10.02
N ALA A 316 9.42 22.76 -11.23
CA ALA A 316 9.49 23.96 -12.08
C ALA A 316 9.52 23.60 -13.56
N PRO A 317 8.91 24.44 -14.44
CA PRO A 317 9.13 24.36 -15.87
C PRO A 317 10.53 24.88 -16.23
N VAL A 318 11.26 24.12 -17.06
CA VAL A 318 12.60 24.46 -17.55
C VAL A 318 12.62 24.27 -19.08
N GLY A 319 12.39 25.34 -19.83
CA GLY A 319 12.17 25.25 -21.28
C GLY A 319 10.92 24.42 -21.58
N ASP A 320 11.04 23.40 -22.43
CA ASP A 320 9.93 22.49 -22.77
C ASP A 320 9.75 21.36 -21.75
N TRP A 321 10.58 21.27 -20.72
CA TRP A 321 10.54 20.22 -19.72
C TRP A 321 9.94 20.73 -18.41
N LYS A 322 9.24 19.88 -17.72
CA LYS A 322 8.76 20.04 -16.34
C LYS A 322 9.62 19.16 -15.46
N LEU A 323 10.42 19.74 -14.58
CA LEU A 323 11.35 19.03 -13.72
C LEU A 323 10.89 19.10 -12.28
N SER A 324 10.96 17.99 -11.55
CA SER A 324 10.76 18.01 -10.10
C SER A 324 11.77 17.13 -9.37
N ALA A 325 11.99 17.46 -8.09
CA ALA A 325 12.78 16.69 -7.15
C ALA A 325 12.13 16.75 -5.78
N GLY A 326 12.18 15.67 -5.04
CA GLY A 326 11.60 15.60 -3.70
C GLY A 326 11.93 14.30 -2.98
N GLY A 327 11.45 14.19 -1.75
CA GLY A 327 11.65 13.03 -0.89
C GLY A 327 11.62 13.40 0.58
N PHE A 328 12.06 12.47 1.41
CA PHE A 328 12.17 12.69 2.85
C PHE A 328 13.40 11.99 3.42
N TYR A 329 13.78 12.41 4.62
CA TYR A 329 14.69 11.72 5.52
C TYR A 329 14.15 11.83 6.95
N ARG A 330 14.23 10.73 7.72
CA ARG A 330 13.83 10.73 9.14
C ARG A 330 14.69 9.80 9.95
N TYR A 331 14.65 10.04 11.26
CA TYR A 331 15.10 9.10 12.28
C TYR A 331 14.23 9.22 13.53
N ASP A 332 13.98 8.08 14.19
CA ASP A 332 13.33 7.99 15.51
C ASP A 332 13.61 6.64 16.17
N ASN A 333 13.20 6.50 17.43
CA ASN A 333 13.30 5.24 18.16
C ASN A 333 12.04 4.37 18.00
N GLY A 334 10.93 4.96 17.53
CA GLY A 334 9.61 4.32 17.52
C GLY A 334 8.93 4.30 18.89
N ILE A 335 7.61 4.11 18.92
CA ILE A 335 6.80 4.03 20.14
C ILE A 335 7.21 2.85 21.03
N ARG A 336 7.67 1.76 20.40
CA ARG A 336 8.24 0.57 21.06
C ARG A 336 9.75 0.66 21.04
N ASP A 337 10.27 1.61 21.83
CA ASP A 337 11.68 1.98 21.86
C ASP A 337 12.60 0.80 22.24
N PRO A 338 13.40 0.28 21.32
CA PRO A 338 14.36 -0.81 21.58
C PRO A 338 15.68 -0.31 22.22
N GLY A 339 15.77 1.00 22.54
CA GLY A 339 16.98 1.62 23.08
C GLY A 339 18.02 2.02 22.03
N PHE A 340 17.62 2.03 20.73
CA PHE A 340 18.41 2.52 19.59
C PHE A 340 17.46 3.13 18.55
N HIS A 341 17.99 3.83 17.53
CA HIS A 341 17.16 4.31 16.44
C HIS A 341 16.51 3.12 15.71
N GLY A 342 15.18 3.03 15.83
CA GLY A 342 14.38 1.99 15.19
C GLY A 342 14.19 2.27 13.71
N ASP A 343 13.91 3.53 13.40
CA ASP A 343 13.72 4.01 12.03
C ASP A 343 14.80 5.02 11.67
N ASP A 344 15.47 4.82 10.52
CA ASP A 344 16.53 5.72 10.03
C ASP A 344 16.64 5.60 8.51
N GLY A 345 16.56 6.73 7.80
CA GLY A 345 16.72 6.77 6.37
C GLY A 345 15.62 7.53 5.65
N GLY A 346 15.42 7.21 4.36
CA GLY A 346 14.46 7.92 3.54
C GLY A 346 14.49 7.54 2.08
N GLN A 347 13.87 8.41 1.26
CA GLN A 347 13.86 8.26 -0.19
C GLN A 347 14.01 9.61 -0.88
N PHE A 348 14.51 9.53 -2.11
CA PHE A 348 14.66 10.68 -2.99
C PHE A 348 14.16 10.33 -4.38
N ARG A 349 13.47 11.29 -5.03
CA ARG A 349 12.87 11.17 -6.34
C ARG A 349 13.20 12.35 -7.23
N ILE A 350 13.48 12.10 -8.50
CA ILE A 350 13.60 13.11 -9.56
C ILE A 350 12.67 12.70 -10.69
N THR A 351 11.89 13.65 -11.21
CA THR A 351 11.01 13.46 -12.36
C THR A 351 11.30 14.49 -13.43
N ALA A 352 11.33 14.06 -14.69
CA ALA A 352 11.38 14.91 -15.86
C ALA A 352 10.21 14.55 -16.78
N ALA A 353 9.36 15.53 -17.10
CA ALA A 353 8.21 15.33 -17.98
C ALA A 353 8.23 16.36 -19.12
N ARG A 354 7.71 15.99 -20.27
CA ARG A 354 7.55 16.87 -21.43
C ARG A 354 6.26 16.57 -22.16
N ASP A 355 5.50 17.62 -22.43
CA ASP A 355 4.35 17.60 -23.30
C ASP A 355 4.77 18.02 -24.72
N PHE A 356 4.23 17.36 -25.73
CA PHE A 356 4.43 17.69 -27.14
C PHE A 356 3.09 17.56 -27.90
N SER A 357 3.03 18.04 -29.14
CA SER A 357 1.77 18.17 -29.87
C SER A 357 0.97 16.88 -30.02
N THR A 358 1.61 15.72 -29.96
CA THR A 358 0.97 14.41 -30.14
C THR A 358 1.04 13.52 -28.91
N GLY A 359 1.42 14.06 -27.74
CA GLY A 359 1.49 13.24 -26.53
C GLY A 359 2.37 13.82 -25.44
N LYS A 360 2.75 12.96 -24.53
CA LYS A 360 3.62 13.30 -23.39
C LYS A 360 4.56 12.16 -23.06
N VAL A 361 5.70 12.48 -22.49
CA VAL A 361 6.67 11.53 -21.95
C VAL A 361 7.11 11.97 -20.55
N SER A 362 7.32 11.02 -19.67
CA SER A 362 7.96 11.29 -18.39
C SER A 362 8.96 10.20 -18.00
N PHE A 363 9.98 10.61 -17.27
CA PHE A 363 11.00 9.74 -16.69
C PHE A 363 11.08 10.05 -15.21
N ASP A 364 11.15 8.99 -14.42
CA ASP A 364 11.23 9.05 -12.98
C ASP A 364 12.37 8.18 -12.47
N VAL A 365 13.17 8.72 -11.57
CA VAL A 365 14.24 8.02 -10.86
C VAL A 365 13.99 8.16 -9.37
N LYS A 366 13.83 7.03 -8.68
CA LYS A 366 13.65 7.00 -7.23
C LYS A 366 14.73 6.13 -6.58
N ARG A 367 15.34 6.66 -5.54
CA ARG A 367 16.26 5.94 -4.67
C ARG A 367 15.71 5.94 -3.26
N MET A 368 15.63 4.76 -2.66
CA MET A 368 15.31 4.55 -1.26
C MET A 368 16.50 3.88 -0.58
N ASP A 369 16.83 4.35 0.63
CA ASP A 369 17.79 3.75 1.55
C ASP A 369 17.22 3.99 2.94
N ASP A 370 16.51 2.99 3.45
CA ASP A 370 15.60 3.20 4.56
C ASP A 370 15.54 1.97 5.48
N THR A 371 15.70 2.21 6.75
CA THR A 371 15.57 1.24 7.84
C THR A 371 14.29 1.50 8.60
N VAL A 372 13.52 0.44 8.86
CA VAL A 372 12.31 0.47 9.68
C VAL A 372 12.39 -0.67 10.70
N TYR A 373 12.15 -0.33 11.97
CA TYR A 373 12.06 -1.32 13.01
C TYR A 373 10.82 -2.21 12.82
N LEU A 374 10.97 -3.49 13.10
CA LEU A 374 9.90 -4.47 12.99
C LEU A 374 9.25 -4.70 14.36
N ASP A 375 8.10 -4.10 14.59
CA ASP A 375 7.29 -4.33 15.77
C ASP A 375 6.64 -5.71 15.74
N LEU A 376 7.16 -6.62 16.55
CA LEU A 376 6.63 -7.97 16.71
C LEU A 376 5.68 -8.06 17.90
N GLY A 377 4.96 -9.17 17.97
CA GLY A 377 4.07 -9.45 19.10
C GLY A 377 4.83 -9.57 20.42
N ILE A 378 4.18 -9.18 21.50
CA ILE A 378 4.69 -9.29 22.87
C ILE A 378 3.87 -10.27 23.71
N PRO A 379 4.41 -10.80 24.82
CA PRO A 379 3.70 -11.73 25.66
C PRO A 379 2.48 -11.12 26.34
N MET A 380 1.32 -11.76 26.16
CA MET A 380 0.04 -11.41 26.74
C MET A 380 -0.46 -12.55 27.63
N ARG A 381 -1.31 -12.22 28.58
CA ARG A 381 -1.95 -13.17 29.49
C ARG A 381 -3.46 -12.97 29.55
N ILE A 382 -4.21 -14.07 29.48
CA ILE A 382 -5.63 -14.11 29.78
C ILE A 382 -5.74 -14.23 31.31
N ASN A 383 -6.24 -13.19 31.95
CA ASN A 383 -6.42 -13.18 33.40
C ASN A 383 -7.68 -13.97 33.82
N PRO A 384 -7.82 -14.32 35.12
CA PRO A 384 -9.02 -15.02 35.61
C PRO A 384 -10.34 -14.30 35.35
N ASP A 385 -10.31 -12.97 35.16
CA ASP A 385 -11.47 -12.14 34.76
C ASP A 385 -11.80 -12.24 33.25
N GLY A 386 -11.07 -13.04 32.49
CA GLY A 386 -11.21 -13.21 31.04
C GLY A 386 -10.59 -12.07 30.22
N LYS A 387 -10.00 -11.05 30.86
CA LYS A 387 -9.37 -9.92 30.15
C LYS A 387 -7.94 -10.26 29.75
N ILE A 388 -7.59 -9.85 28.54
CA ILE A 388 -6.24 -9.98 28.03
C ILE A 388 -5.45 -8.71 28.42
N ARG A 389 -4.25 -8.91 28.98
CA ARG A 389 -3.31 -7.83 29.32
C ARG A 389 -1.90 -8.29 29.04
N ALA A 390 -0.97 -7.35 28.93
CA ALA A 390 0.46 -7.68 28.92
C ALA A 390 0.83 -8.41 30.24
N VAL A 391 1.80 -9.30 30.17
CA VAL A 391 2.34 -9.92 31.40
C VAL A 391 2.97 -8.84 32.30
N PRO A 392 3.01 -9.05 33.63
CA PRO A 392 3.73 -8.12 34.53
C PRO A 392 5.18 -7.89 34.05
N GLY A 393 5.67 -6.67 34.16
CA GLY A 393 6.98 -6.28 33.60
C GLY A 393 6.94 -5.75 32.15
N PHE A 394 5.80 -5.89 31.46
CA PHE A 394 5.61 -5.36 30.11
C PHE A 394 4.60 -4.20 30.07
N ASN A 395 4.95 -3.13 29.35
CA ASN A 395 3.98 -2.12 28.94
C ASN A 395 3.28 -2.56 27.66
N GLY A 396 1.96 -2.79 27.70
CA GLY A 396 1.19 -3.27 26.54
C GLY A 396 1.19 -2.28 25.36
N ASN A 397 1.30 -0.98 25.62
CA ASN A 397 1.18 0.08 24.61
C ASN A 397 2.54 0.47 23.98
N SER A 398 3.65 0.31 24.72
CA SER A 398 4.98 0.74 24.27
C SER A 398 6.10 -0.29 24.45
N GLY A 399 5.84 -1.43 25.12
CA GLY A 399 6.86 -2.44 25.41
C GLY A 399 7.31 -3.22 24.19
N THR A 400 8.57 -3.64 24.18
CA THR A 400 9.19 -4.50 23.17
C THR A 400 10.16 -5.49 23.81
N LEU A 401 10.31 -6.68 23.19
CA LEU A 401 11.31 -7.67 23.58
C LEU A 401 12.73 -7.28 23.12
N ALA A 402 12.84 -6.51 22.04
CA ALA A 402 14.15 -6.04 21.61
C ALA A 402 14.71 -5.03 22.62
N GLY A 403 16.01 -5.07 22.80
CA GLY A 403 16.70 -4.19 23.73
C GLY A 403 18.18 -4.09 23.38
N PRO A 404 18.96 -3.32 24.14
CA PRO A 404 20.39 -3.14 23.88
C PRO A 404 21.19 -4.47 23.85
N GLU A 405 20.79 -5.48 24.66
CA GLU A 405 21.47 -6.77 24.68
C GLU A 405 21.14 -7.66 23.47
N THR A 406 20.03 -7.38 22.77
CA THR A 406 19.62 -8.05 21.53
C THR A 406 19.84 -7.19 20.28
N ALA A 407 20.49 -6.04 20.41
CA ALA A 407 20.78 -5.13 19.30
C ALA A 407 21.71 -5.75 18.27
N SER A 408 22.67 -6.56 18.71
CA SER A 408 23.58 -7.29 17.81
C SER A 408 24.02 -8.62 18.41
N ALA A 409 24.31 -9.58 17.54
CA ALA A 409 24.86 -10.87 17.95
C ALA A 409 25.76 -11.46 16.86
N ALA A 410 26.81 -12.13 17.24
CA ALA A 410 27.58 -12.98 16.36
C ALA A 410 26.99 -14.40 16.38
N MET A 411 26.28 -14.77 15.30
CA MET A 411 25.66 -16.09 15.18
C MET A 411 26.63 -17.05 14.50
N LEU A 412 27.09 -18.08 15.21
CA LEU A 412 28.01 -19.07 14.67
C LEU A 412 27.34 -19.92 13.58
N THR A 413 28.00 -20.07 12.45
CA THR A 413 27.59 -20.94 11.36
C THR A 413 28.30 -22.28 11.38
N ALA A 414 27.78 -23.29 10.69
CA ALA A 414 28.32 -24.65 10.68
C ALA A 414 29.74 -24.77 10.17
N ASN A 415 30.25 -23.82 9.40
CA ASN A 415 31.63 -23.77 8.94
C ASN A 415 32.58 -23.05 9.90
N GLY A 416 32.07 -22.61 11.06
CA GLY A 416 32.84 -21.90 12.09
C GLY A 416 33.01 -20.41 11.86
N SER A 417 32.39 -19.82 10.82
CA SER A 417 32.35 -18.38 10.65
C SER A 417 31.20 -17.76 11.46
N ASN A 418 31.26 -16.47 11.73
CA ASN A 418 30.21 -15.72 12.35
C ASN A 418 29.30 -15.11 11.28
N TYR A 419 27.98 -15.29 11.43
CA TYR A 419 26.96 -14.55 10.70
C TYR A 419 26.57 -13.33 11.56
N PRO A 420 26.77 -12.10 11.10
CA PRO A 420 26.40 -10.93 11.89
C PRO A 420 24.88 -10.76 11.91
N PHE A 421 24.30 -10.70 13.08
CA PHE A 421 22.95 -10.25 13.31
C PHE A 421 23.00 -8.82 13.85
N ASP A 422 22.31 -7.91 13.20
CA ASP A 422 22.24 -6.49 13.59
C ASP A 422 20.79 -6.02 13.56
N ASN A 423 20.16 -5.99 14.72
CA ASN A 423 18.75 -5.60 14.87
C ASN A 423 18.55 -4.08 14.72
N THR A 424 19.63 -3.29 14.82
CA THR A 424 19.53 -1.83 14.57
C THR A 424 19.25 -1.54 13.10
N GLN A 425 19.50 -2.50 12.20
CA GLN A 425 19.12 -2.42 10.81
C GLN A 425 17.68 -2.87 10.53
N GLY A 426 16.95 -3.40 11.52
CA GLY A 426 15.53 -3.76 11.37
C GLY A 426 15.18 -4.37 10.01
N THR A 427 14.21 -3.76 9.31
CA THR A 427 13.93 -3.99 7.89
C THR A 427 14.60 -2.89 7.07
N HIS A 428 15.81 -3.14 6.60
CA HIS A 428 16.59 -2.21 5.79
C HIS A 428 16.36 -2.49 4.30
N VAL A 429 15.89 -1.50 3.57
CA VAL A 429 15.61 -1.59 2.14
C VAL A 429 16.45 -0.59 1.38
N THR A 430 17.32 -1.10 0.52
CA THR A 430 17.97 -0.28 -0.52
C THR A 430 17.31 -0.57 -1.85
N ARG A 431 16.81 0.46 -2.54
CA ARG A 431 16.05 0.31 -3.79
C ARG A 431 16.38 1.40 -4.78
N THR A 432 16.57 1.04 -6.04
CA THR A 432 16.67 1.97 -7.17
C THR A 432 15.59 1.63 -8.18
N GLN A 433 14.73 2.58 -8.47
CA GLN A 433 13.61 2.45 -9.38
C GLN A 433 13.74 3.44 -10.52
N LEU A 434 13.59 2.95 -11.75
CA LEU A 434 13.52 3.75 -12.96
C LEU A 434 12.16 3.52 -13.62
N THR A 435 11.40 4.58 -13.86
CA THR A 435 10.11 4.50 -14.53
C THR A 435 10.09 5.41 -15.75
N GLY A 436 9.59 4.91 -16.88
CA GLY A 436 9.30 5.68 -18.08
C GLY A 436 7.82 5.58 -18.41
N ASN A 437 7.16 6.70 -18.65
CA ASN A 437 5.77 6.75 -19.08
C ASN A 437 5.69 7.47 -20.43
N LEU A 438 4.91 6.93 -21.34
CA LEU A 438 4.67 7.48 -22.67
C LEU A 438 3.17 7.50 -22.95
N GLU A 439 2.64 8.60 -23.45
CA GLU A 439 1.31 8.70 -24.02
C GLU A 439 1.41 9.35 -25.40
N LEU A 440 0.89 8.68 -26.41
CA LEU A 440 0.92 9.14 -27.81
C LEU A 440 -0.47 9.10 -28.41
N GLN A 441 -0.88 10.22 -28.99
CA GLN A 441 -2.02 10.30 -29.88
C GLN A 441 -1.58 9.84 -31.27
N LEU A 442 -2.02 8.64 -31.63
CA LEU A 442 -1.81 8.09 -32.97
C LEU A 442 -2.92 8.60 -33.90
N GLY A 443 -2.72 8.52 -35.21
CA GLY A 443 -3.77 8.85 -36.17
C GLY A 443 -5.07 8.06 -35.93
N ASP A 444 -6.19 8.53 -36.47
CA ASP A 444 -7.52 7.89 -36.41
C ASP A 444 -8.11 7.72 -35.00
N GLY A 445 -7.71 8.57 -34.02
CA GLY A 445 -8.24 8.57 -32.66
C GLY A 445 -7.70 7.47 -31.75
N PHE A 446 -6.62 6.78 -32.14
CA PHE A 446 -5.93 5.85 -31.25
C PHE A 446 -5.00 6.58 -30.28
N THR A 447 -5.03 6.16 -29.02
CA THR A 447 -4.10 6.57 -27.97
C THR A 447 -3.27 5.36 -27.53
N LEU A 448 -1.94 5.48 -27.62
CA LEU A 448 -1.00 4.51 -27.04
C LEU A 448 -0.52 5.05 -25.69
N THR A 449 -0.69 4.27 -24.64
CA THR A 449 -0.10 4.52 -23.33
C THR A 449 0.85 3.38 -22.98
N ASP A 450 2.05 3.68 -22.53
CA ASP A 450 3.05 2.68 -22.17
C ASP A 450 3.77 3.08 -20.88
N HIS A 451 3.84 2.14 -19.93
CA HIS A 451 4.52 2.28 -18.66
C HIS A 451 5.60 1.20 -18.56
N VAL A 452 6.83 1.60 -18.37
CA VAL A 452 7.97 0.70 -18.16
C VAL A 452 8.61 1.01 -16.82
N ARG A 453 8.83 -0.02 -15.98
CA ARG A 453 9.52 0.12 -14.70
C ARG A 453 10.62 -0.92 -14.56
N TYR A 454 11.81 -0.48 -14.25
CA TYR A 454 12.92 -1.30 -13.78
C TYR A 454 13.18 -1.04 -12.30
N ASP A 455 13.40 -2.10 -11.56
CA ASP A 455 13.62 -2.06 -10.12
C ASP A 455 14.77 -2.99 -9.73
N ASP A 456 15.69 -2.49 -8.91
CA ASP A 456 16.75 -3.27 -8.26
C ASP A 456 16.71 -2.96 -6.77
N SER A 457 16.28 -3.93 -5.98
CA SER A 457 16.11 -3.79 -4.54
C SER A 457 16.84 -4.88 -3.77
N ASN A 458 17.36 -4.51 -2.60
CA ASN A 458 17.87 -5.46 -1.62
C ASN A 458 17.20 -5.19 -0.28
N THR A 459 16.55 -6.20 0.27
CA THR A 459 15.93 -6.13 1.58
C THR A 459 16.66 -7.04 2.54
N LEU A 460 17.17 -6.45 3.62
CA LEU A 460 17.64 -7.12 4.81
C LEU A 460 16.59 -6.98 5.90
N ARG A 461 16.18 -8.08 6.53
CA ARG A 461 15.18 -8.04 7.59
C ARG A 461 15.72 -8.77 8.82
N ASN A 462 16.10 -8.00 9.83
CA ASN A 462 16.48 -8.49 11.14
C ASN A 462 15.34 -8.29 12.14
N GLY A 463 15.26 -9.14 13.14
CA GLY A 463 14.27 -9.00 14.20
C GLY A 463 14.41 -10.03 15.30
N VAL A 464 13.92 -9.66 16.48
CA VAL A 464 13.85 -10.52 17.67
C VAL A 464 12.46 -11.15 17.72
N TYR A 465 12.33 -12.37 17.21
CA TYR A 465 11.06 -13.06 17.04
C TYR A 465 10.68 -13.85 18.31
N PRO A 466 9.56 -13.57 18.97
CA PRO A 466 9.09 -14.35 20.10
C PRO A 466 8.62 -15.73 19.64
N ASN A 467 9.31 -16.79 20.01
CA ASN A 467 8.96 -18.13 19.59
C ASN A 467 8.20 -18.92 20.66
N GLN A 468 8.77 -19.03 21.87
CA GLN A 468 8.20 -19.83 22.94
C GLN A 468 8.33 -19.10 24.27
N VAL A 469 7.21 -18.94 24.96
CA VAL A 469 7.13 -18.33 26.30
C VAL A 469 6.80 -19.43 27.29
N GLU A 470 7.61 -19.55 28.34
CA GLU A 470 7.38 -20.54 29.41
C GLU A 470 7.94 -20.05 30.73
N SER A 471 7.61 -20.71 31.84
CA SER A 471 8.24 -20.40 33.11
C SER A 471 9.70 -20.83 33.14
N GLY A 472 10.55 -20.05 33.84
CA GLY A 472 11.95 -20.45 34.05
C GLY A 472 12.08 -21.85 34.68
N ALA A 473 11.13 -22.25 35.53
CA ALA A 473 11.11 -23.58 36.12
C ALA A 473 10.80 -24.68 35.07
N THR A 474 9.85 -24.43 34.17
CA THR A 474 9.53 -25.35 33.07
C THR A 474 10.73 -25.51 32.13
N PHE A 475 11.37 -24.41 31.76
CA PHE A 475 12.58 -24.42 30.93
C PHE A 475 13.71 -25.27 31.59
N LEU A 476 13.99 -25.00 32.86
CA LEU A 476 15.04 -25.74 33.62
C LEU A 476 14.71 -27.24 33.70
N ALA A 477 13.44 -27.60 33.92
CA ALA A 477 13.01 -29.00 33.96
C ALA A 477 13.21 -29.68 32.60
N GLY A 478 12.88 -29.00 31.49
CA GLY A 478 13.13 -29.49 30.13
C GLY A 478 14.61 -29.67 29.81
N ALA A 479 15.46 -28.80 30.34
CA ALA A 479 16.90 -28.85 30.16
C ALA A 479 17.64 -29.84 31.10
N ALA A 480 16.96 -30.50 32.08
CA ALA A 480 17.60 -31.32 33.11
C ALA A 480 18.51 -32.41 32.55
N GLY A 481 18.22 -32.96 31.37
CA GLY A 481 19.03 -33.95 30.69
C GLY A 481 20.43 -33.45 30.31
N TYR A 482 20.65 -32.15 30.20
CA TYR A 482 21.94 -31.55 29.83
C TYR A 482 22.99 -31.71 30.91
N LEU A 483 22.58 -31.79 32.19
CA LEU A 483 23.55 -32.04 33.29
C LEU A 483 24.38 -33.29 33.04
N LYS A 484 23.74 -34.41 32.69
CA LYS A 484 24.41 -35.67 32.44
C LYS A 484 25.32 -35.61 31.20
N THR A 485 24.87 -34.92 30.18
CA THR A 485 25.51 -34.95 28.86
C THR A 485 26.67 -33.95 28.78
N TYR A 486 26.45 -32.71 29.29
CA TYR A 486 27.35 -31.59 29.04
C TYR A 486 28.07 -31.03 30.28
N ALA A 487 27.59 -31.43 31.48
CA ALA A 487 28.17 -30.91 32.72
C ALA A 487 28.27 -32.03 33.80
N PRO A 488 29.01 -33.16 33.54
CA PRO A 488 29.20 -34.20 34.54
C PRO A 488 29.95 -33.60 35.75
N GLY A 489 29.34 -33.72 36.94
CA GLY A 489 29.84 -33.11 38.16
C GLY A 489 29.09 -31.87 38.65
N ALA A 490 28.23 -31.31 37.86
CA ALA A 490 27.27 -30.33 38.33
C ALA A 490 26.07 -31.02 39.02
N THR A 491 25.43 -30.29 39.94
CA THR A 491 24.30 -30.79 40.74
C THR A 491 22.96 -30.22 40.35
N ALA A 492 22.94 -29.04 39.73
CA ALA A 492 21.73 -28.33 39.33
C ALA A 492 21.97 -27.43 38.12
N LEU A 493 20.87 -27.05 37.47
CA LEU A 493 20.83 -26.00 36.46
C LEU A 493 20.27 -24.71 37.08
N GLN A 494 20.76 -23.58 36.65
CA GLN A 494 20.26 -22.26 36.96
C GLN A 494 20.21 -21.39 35.72
N LEU A 495 19.33 -20.40 35.71
CA LEU A 495 19.34 -19.28 34.77
C LEU A 495 20.03 -18.09 35.42
N ARG A 496 20.96 -17.47 34.72
CA ARG A 496 21.68 -16.26 35.16
C ARG A 496 21.70 -15.23 34.06
N TYR A 497 21.69 -13.97 34.44
CA TYR A 497 21.80 -12.88 33.47
C TYR A 497 23.17 -12.88 32.81
N ASN A 498 23.21 -12.60 31.50
CA ASN A 498 24.43 -12.60 30.72
C ASN A 498 25.36 -11.44 31.14
N ASP A 499 24.80 -10.24 31.31
CA ASP A 499 25.52 -9.02 31.74
C ASP A 499 25.96 -9.07 33.23
N SER A 500 25.30 -9.90 34.03
CA SER A 500 25.59 -10.05 35.47
C SER A 500 25.57 -11.52 35.91
N PRO A 501 26.60 -12.31 35.57
CA PRO A 501 26.61 -13.78 35.74
C PRO A 501 26.46 -14.27 37.18
N ASN A 502 26.64 -13.42 38.17
CA ASN A 502 26.38 -13.73 39.56
C ASN A 502 24.92 -13.58 39.99
N THR A 503 24.08 -12.96 39.15
CA THR A 503 22.67 -12.75 39.45
C THR A 503 21.86 -13.93 38.91
N VAL A 504 21.25 -14.66 39.79
CA VAL A 504 20.34 -15.78 39.47
C VAL A 504 19.00 -15.22 39.06
N PHE A 505 18.50 -15.64 37.91
CA PHE A 505 17.15 -15.28 37.48
C PHE A 505 16.09 -15.93 38.38
N THR A 506 15.19 -15.13 38.88
CA THR A 506 14.01 -15.57 39.66
C THR A 506 12.80 -14.73 39.25
N ALA A 507 11.60 -15.19 39.60
CA ALA A 507 10.36 -14.43 39.33
C ALA A 507 10.35 -13.00 39.94
N ASN A 508 11.23 -12.71 40.89
CA ASN A 508 11.31 -11.39 41.52
C ASN A 508 12.06 -10.38 40.64
N GLN A 509 12.91 -10.78 39.69
CA GLN A 509 13.63 -9.88 38.82
C GLN A 509 12.74 -9.25 37.75
N ASN A 510 11.93 -10.05 37.04
CA ASN A 510 11.05 -9.55 35.99
C ASN A 510 9.55 -9.49 36.39
N GLY A 511 9.20 -9.82 37.63
CA GLY A 511 7.83 -9.76 38.17
C GLY A 511 6.88 -10.84 37.66
N ASN A 512 7.31 -11.74 36.76
CA ASN A 512 6.48 -12.77 36.15
C ASN A 512 7.10 -14.18 36.15
N GLY A 513 8.43 -14.30 36.23
CA GLY A 513 9.12 -15.58 36.22
C GLY A 513 9.15 -16.30 34.88
N LEU A 514 8.75 -15.63 33.83
CA LEU A 514 8.74 -16.14 32.46
C LEU A 514 10.08 -15.90 31.76
N VAL A 515 10.40 -16.82 30.86
CA VAL A 515 11.51 -16.72 29.91
C VAL A 515 10.98 -16.95 28.51
N ILE A 516 11.74 -16.49 27.52
CA ILE A 516 11.38 -16.70 26.13
C ILE A 516 12.57 -17.18 25.33
N LEU A 517 12.33 -18.13 24.44
CA LEU A 517 13.28 -18.46 23.38
C LEU A 517 13.01 -17.50 22.21
N ALA A 518 13.77 -16.43 22.16
CA ALA A 518 13.69 -15.42 21.14
C ALA A 518 14.50 -15.82 19.91
N GLY A 519 13.90 -15.75 18.73
CA GLY A 519 14.60 -16.00 17.48
C GLY A 519 15.30 -14.74 16.99
N LEU A 520 16.62 -14.71 17.03
CA LEU A 520 17.41 -13.73 16.33
C LEU A 520 17.42 -14.11 14.85
N ARG A 521 16.55 -13.48 14.06
CA ARG A 521 16.34 -13.87 12.66
C ARG A 521 16.85 -12.81 11.72
N SER A 522 17.63 -13.26 10.72
CA SER A 522 18.06 -12.46 9.59
C SER A 522 17.60 -13.07 8.28
N ILE A 523 16.97 -12.24 7.44
CA ILE A 523 16.50 -12.61 6.10
C ILE A 523 17.09 -11.62 5.11
N THR A 524 17.64 -12.14 4.00
CA THR A 524 18.11 -11.34 2.87
C THR A 524 17.30 -11.69 1.64
N SER A 525 16.83 -10.68 0.90
CA SER A 525 16.05 -10.91 -0.31
C SER A 525 16.33 -9.82 -1.36
N PRO A 526 17.42 -9.97 -2.14
CA PRO A 526 17.62 -9.18 -3.36
C PRO A 526 16.56 -9.54 -4.40
N VAL A 527 15.95 -8.51 -5.00
CA VAL A 527 14.93 -8.64 -6.04
C VAL A 527 15.25 -7.68 -7.18
N ARG A 528 15.17 -8.16 -8.42
CA ARG A 528 15.19 -7.35 -9.63
C ARG A 528 13.94 -7.59 -10.43
N GLU A 529 13.32 -6.51 -10.89
CA GLU A 529 12.08 -6.56 -11.64
C GLU A 529 12.14 -5.67 -12.87
N LEU A 530 11.58 -6.15 -13.98
CA LEU A 530 11.28 -5.34 -15.14
C LEU A 530 9.81 -5.54 -15.47
N MET A 531 9.04 -4.47 -15.49
CA MET A 531 7.61 -4.48 -15.77
C MET A 531 7.30 -3.55 -16.94
N ASN A 532 6.33 -3.95 -17.77
CA ASN A 532 5.80 -3.14 -18.86
C ASN A 532 4.29 -3.31 -18.94
N ASP A 533 3.55 -2.22 -19.08
CA ASP A 533 2.10 -2.18 -19.30
C ASP A 533 1.81 -1.24 -20.49
N ALA A 534 1.56 -1.83 -21.64
CA ALA A 534 1.25 -1.12 -22.89
C ALA A 534 -0.23 -1.23 -23.22
N ARG A 535 -0.88 -0.09 -23.51
CA ARG A 535 -2.33 0.01 -23.78
C ARG A 535 -2.56 0.76 -25.08
N LEU A 536 -3.44 0.22 -25.94
CA LEU A 536 -3.94 0.87 -27.13
C LEU A 536 -5.43 1.10 -26.98
N SER A 537 -5.83 2.35 -26.86
CA SER A 537 -7.22 2.75 -26.62
C SER A 537 -7.78 3.52 -27.81
N ARG A 538 -9.09 3.35 -28.04
CA ARG A 538 -9.83 4.14 -29.04
C ARG A 538 -11.30 4.23 -28.69
N MET A 539 -11.86 5.41 -28.85
CA MET A 539 -13.31 5.64 -28.77
C MET A 539 -13.95 5.46 -30.15
N PHE A 540 -15.03 4.69 -30.20
CA PHE A 540 -15.87 4.47 -31.39
C PHE A 540 -17.26 5.03 -31.14
N GLU A 541 -17.77 5.80 -32.06
CA GLU A 541 -19.16 6.30 -32.07
C GLU A 541 -20.02 5.42 -32.97
N LEU A 542 -21.09 4.82 -32.43
CA LEU A 542 -22.05 3.97 -33.14
C LEU A 542 -23.46 4.56 -32.96
N GLY A 543 -23.83 5.52 -33.79
CA GLY A 543 -25.06 6.29 -33.60
C GLY A 543 -24.95 7.20 -32.36
N ASP A 544 -25.90 7.06 -31.43
CA ASP A 544 -25.91 7.82 -30.15
C ASP A 544 -25.14 7.12 -29.04
N GLN A 545 -24.43 6.05 -29.35
CA GLN A 545 -23.65 5.22 -28.38
C GLN A 545 -22.17 5.41 -28.60
N THR A 546 -21.40 5.36 -27.51
CA THR A 546 -19.93 5.36 -27.57
C THR A 546 -19.36 4.10 -26.93
N HIS A 547 -18.31 3.57 -27.52
CA HIS A 547 -17.51 2.46 -27.02
C HIS A 547 -16.07 2.95 -26.83
N ASP A 548 -15.57 2.95 -25.61
CA ASP A 548 -14.18 3.26 -25.32
C ASP A 548 -13.41 1.95 -25.08
N VAL A 549 -12.80 1.45 -26.17
CA VAL A 549 -12.19 0.13 -26.23
C VAL A 549 -10.71 0.24 -25.97
N THR A 550 -10.19 -0.57 -25.06
CA THR A 550 -8.76 -0.67 -24.78
C THR A 550 -8.29 -2.10 -24.91
N PHE A 551 -7.25 -2.30 -25.69
CA PHE A 551 -6.44 -3.52 -25.71
C PHE A 551 -5.15 -3.27 -24.93
N GLY A 552 -4.83 -4.16 -23.98
CA GLY A 552 -3.63 -4.05 -23.15
C GLY A 552 -2.75 -5.29 -23.21
N PHE A 553 -1.47 -5.05 -23.09
CA PHE A 553 -0.42 -6.05 -22.94
C PHE A 553 0.39 -5.75 -21.68
N TYR A 554 0.55 -6.75 -20.82
CA TYR A 554 1.38 -6.64 -19.62
C TYR A 554 2.44 -7.73 -19.62
N ALA A 555 3.66 -7.36 -19.28
CA ALA A 555 4.77 -8.29 -19.12
C ALA A 555 5.60 -7.92 -17.88
N ALA A 556 6.04 -8.93 -17.13
CA ALA A 556 6.94 -8.74 -16.01
C ALA A 556 7.96 -9.88 -15.93
N ASP A 557 9.18 -9.55 -15.51
CA ASP A 557 10.28 -10.46 -15.26
C ASP A 557 10.87 -10.16 -13.90
N VAL A 558 10.70 -11.07 -12.96
CA VAL A 558 11.12 -10.95 -11.56
C VAL A 558 12.17 -11.99 -11.27
N SER A 559 13.32 -11.58 -10.73
CA SER A 559 14.33 -12.47 -10.18
C SER A 559 14.52 -12.21 -8.69
N GLN A 560 14.52 -13.25 -7.88
CA GLN A 560 14.69 -13.19 -6.44
C GLN A 560 15.79 -14.15 -6.00
N SER A 561 16.65 -13.70 -5.07
CA SER A 561 17.41 -14.57 -4.21
C SER A 561 16.84 -14.48 -2.78
N PHE A 562 16.87 -15.58 -2.05
CA PHE A 562 16.34 -15.66 -0.70
C PHE A 562 17.32 -16.36 0.21
N GLY A 563 17.67 -15.72 1.32
CA GLY A 563 18.49 -16.29 2.37
C GLY A 563 17.85 -16.07 3.74
N ARG A 564 17.88 -17.09 4.60
CA ARG A 564 17.43 -16.99 6.00
C ARG A 564 18.39 -17.72 6.91
N TYR A 565 18.81 -17.04 7.97
CA TYR A 565 19.56 -17.63 9.06
C TYR A 565 19.03 -17.14 10.41
N SER A 566 18.81 -18.03 11.36
CA SER A 566 18.27 -17.68 12.66
C SER A 566 18.95 -18.47 13.77
N SER A 567 19.25 -17.78 14.88
CA SER A 567 19.68 -18.40 16.13
C SER A 567 18.65 -18.15 17.24
N SER A 568 18.56 -19.03 18.19
CA SER A 568 17.65 -18.90 19.33
C SER A 568 18.40 -18.33 20.52
N ALA A 569 17.99 -17.17 21.03
CA ALA A 569 18.47 -16.57 22.25
C ALA A 569 17.51 -16.84 23.42
N LEU A 570 18.03 -17.01 24.62
CA LEU A 570 17.24 -17.13 25.83
C LEU A 570 17.21 -15.78 26.52
N THR A 571 16.01 -15.21 26.72
CA THR A 571 15.81 -13.93 27.38
C THR A 571 14.82 -14.04 28.53
N ASP A 572 14.85 -13.09 29.46
CA ASP A 572 13.71 -12.88 30.34
C ASP A 572 12.53 -12.24 29.57
N VAL A 573 11.41 -11.99 30.25
CA VAL A 573 10.19 -11.45 29.68
C VAL A 573 9.87 -10.14 30.38
N GLU A 574 10.49 -9.08 29.88
CA GLU A 574 10.26 -7.69 30.30
C GLU A 574 10.53 -6.72 29.14
N ASP A 575 10.18 -5.47 29.32
CA ASP A 575 10.53 -4.43 28.34
C ASP A 575 12.05 -4.35 28.17
N ASN A 576 12.53 -4.32 26.89
CA ASN A 576 13.95 -4.40 26.55
C ASN A 576 14.61 -5.64 27.17
N ALA A 577 14.08 -6.81 26.84
CA ALA A 577 14.45 -8.10 27.41
C ALA A 577 15.97 -8.34 27.48
N ARG A 578 16.40 -8.88 28.61
CA ARG A 578 17.82 -9.17 28.89
C ARG A 578 18.17 -10.62 28.59
N LEU A 579 19.37 -10.87 28.13
CA LEU A 579 19.87 -12.20 27.82
C LEU A 579 20.12 -13.00 29.10
N LEU A 580 19.76 -14.28 29.02
CA LEU A 580 19.98 -15.25 30.10
C LEU A 580 20.89 -16.37 29.63
N ASN A 581 21.82 -16.77 30.50
CA ASN A 581 22.63 -17.98 30.34
C ASN A 581 22.05 -19.15 31.14
N LEU A 582 22.00 -20.32 30.53
CA LEU A 582 21.78 -21.58 31.21
C LEU A 582 23.13 -22.07 31.75
N VAL A 583 23.25 -22.17 33.06
CA VAL A 583 24.50 -22.60 33.74
C VAL A 583 24.26 -23.86 34.55
N ALA A 584 25.25 -24.72 34.53
CA ALA A 584 25.33 -25.88 35.40
C ALA A 584 26.17 -25.53 36.65
N VAL A 585 25.65 -25.78 37.84
CA VAL A 585 26.26 -25.37 39.10
C VAL A 585 26.53 -26.56 40.00
N ASN A 586 27.55 -26.44 40.87
CA ASN A 586 27.87 -27.38 41.93
C ASN A 586 26.95 -27.17 43.15
N ALA A 587 27.10 -28.00 44.19
CA ALA A 587 26.30 -27.95 45.41
C ALA A 587 26.42 -26.63 46.19
N THR A 588 27.45 -25.83 45.96
CA THR A 588 27.63 -24.50 46.59
C THR A 588 27.15 -23.36 45.71
N GLY A 589 26.59 -23.64 44.54
CA GLY A 589 26.10 -22.66 43.57
C GLY A 589 27.21 -22.07 42.66
N GLY A 590 28.41 -22.60 42.71
CA GLY A 590 29.50 -22.22 41.80
C GLY A 590 29.25 -22.76 40.39
N ILE A 591 29.52 -21.96 39.34
CA ILE A 591 29.34 -22.34 37.95
C ILE A 591 30.41 -23.40 37.59
N VAL A 592 29.94 -24.56 37.12
CA VAL A 592 30.80 -25.66 36.59
C VAL A 592 30.94 -25.51 35.08
N SER A 593 29.84 -25.17 34.39
CA SER A 593 29.79 -24.98 32.93
C SER A 593 28.68 -24.06 32.56
N THR A 594 28.88 -23.22 31.54
CA THR A 594 27.85 -22.47 30.85
C THR A 594 27.39 -23.25 29.61
N LEU A 595 26.11 -23.49 29.47
CA LEU A 595 25.51 -24.38 28.45
C LEU A 595 24.91 -23.60 27.28
N THR A 596 24.82 -22.28 27.39
CA THR A 596 24.51 -21.30 26.35
C THR A 596 25.77 -20.52 25.99
N ASP A 597 25.76 -19.79 24.91
CA ASP A 597 26.87 -18.95 24.44
C ASP A 597 26.38 -17.51 24.33
N ASP A 598 26.78 -16.65 25.29
CA ASP A 598 26.28 -15.25 25.40
C ASP A 598 24.74 -15.12 25.20
N GLY A 599 23.98 -15.93 25.95
CA GLY A 599 22.53 -16.01 25.84
C GLY A 599 22.01 -16.82 24.64
N ILE A 600 22.83 -17.17 23.67
CA ILE A 600 22.41 -18.03 22.58
C ILE A 600 22.18 -19.45 23.08
N ASN A 601 20.95 -19.92 22.94
CA ASN A 601 20.54 -21.27 23.31
C ASN A 601 20.79 -22.27 22.18
N ARG A 602 20.62 -21.85 20.91
CA ARG A 602 20.88 -22.69 19.75
C ARG A 602 21.24 -21.83 18.54
N TYR A 603 22.34 -22.14 17.90
CA TYR A 603 22.72 -21.57 16.61
C TYR A 603 21.97 -22.27 15.47
N GLY A 604 21.70 -21.53 14.38
CA GLY A 604 21.15 -22.10 13.14
C GLY A 604 19.93 -23.00 13.33
N TYR A 605 18.93 -22.57 14.10
CA TYR A 605 17.70 -23.34 14.23
C TYR A 605 16.80 -23.20 13.01
N GLU A 606 17.00 -22.16 12.21
CA GLU A 606 16.41 -21.98 10.88
C GLU A 606 17.50 -21.64 9.87
N TRP A 607 17.38 -22.23 8.69
CA TRP A 607 18.24 -21.96 7.56
C TRP A 607 17.45 -22.15 6.27
N ALA A 608 17.64 -21.28 5.27
CA ALA A 608 17.14 -21.45 3.91
C ALA A 608 18.02 -20.67 2.93
N SER A 609 18.19 -21.21 1.74
CA SER A 609 18.88 -20.59 0.62
C SER A 609 18.17 -21.00 -0.68
N ALA A 610 17.77 -20.01 -1.47
CA ALA A 610 17.10 -20.27 -2.74
C ALA A 610 17.31 -19.11 -3.72
N ASN A 611 17.11 -19.39 -5.00
CA ASN A 611 16.94 -18.37 -6.03
C ASN A 611 15.81 -18.79 -6.97
N GLY A 612 15.16 -17.83 -7.58
CA GLY A 612 14.07 -18.10 -8.49
C GLY A 612 13.78 -16.96 -9.44
N ARG A 613 12.98 -17.25 -10.44
CA ARG A 613 12.51 -16.30 -11.46
C ARG A 613 11.05 -16.54 -11.76
N ALA A 614 10.29 -15.45 -11.86
CA ALA A 614 8.90 -15.44 -12.31
C ALA A 614 8.81 -14.58 -13.58
N THR A 615 8.18 -15.10 -14.61
CA THR A 615 7.89 -14.35 -15.84
C THR A 615 6.40 -14.34 -16.06
N THR A 616 5.80 -13.15 -16.04
CA THR A 616 4.37 -12.95 -16.24
C THR A 616 4.10 -12.36 -17.62
N THR A 617 3.09 -12.85 -18.31
CA THR A 617 2.56 -12.29 -19.55
C THR A 617 1.04 -12.25 -19.48
N ALA A 618 0.45 -11.12 -19.81
CA ALA A 618 -0.99 -10.99 -19.86
C ALA A 618 -1.47 -10.15 -21.04
N PHE A 619 -2.66 -10.50 -21.54
CA PHE A 619 -3.41 -9.70 -22.50
C PHE A 619 -4.78 -9.41 -21.93
N TYR A 620 -5.27 -8.20 -22.14
CA TYR A 620 -6.61 -7.82 -21.71
C TYR A 620 -7.30 -6.95 -22.74
N LEU A 621 -8.62 -7.02 -22.74
CA LEU A 621 -9.50 -6.22 -23.56
C LEU A 621 -10.61 -5.67 -22.67
N THR A 622 -10.87 -4.38 -22.77
CA THR A 622 -11.95 -3.71 -22.03
C THR A 622 -12.77 -2.84 -22.98
N ASP A 623 -14.04 -2.69 -22.68
CA ASP A 623 -14.97 -1.77 -23.35
C ASP A 623 -15.80 -1.03 -22.31
N GLU A 624 -15.77 0.30 -22.32
CA GLU A 624 -16.67 1.18 -21.59
C GLU A 624 -17.76 1.66 -22.57
N TRP A 625 -18.91 0.98 -22.58
CA TRP A 625 -20.01 1.21 -23.50
C TRP A 625 -21.03 2.18 -22.91
N GLN A 626 -21.09 3.41 -23.42
CA GLN A 626 -22.13 4.40 -23.10
C GLN A 626 -23.36 4.11 -23.96
N ILE A 627 -24.36 3.43 -23.39
CA ILE A 627 -25.58 3.02 -24.09
C ILE A 627 -26.56 4.19 -24.25
N THR A 628 -26.71 4.99 -23.20
CA THR A 628 -27.49 6.23 -23.18
C THR A 628 -26.77 7.25 -22.32
N GLN A 629 -27.19 8.49 -22.29
CA GLN A 629 -26.61 9.53 -21.40
C GLN A 629 -26.63 9.15 -19.91
N ARG A 630 -27.44 8.17 -19.50
CA ARG A 630 -27.59 7.74 -18.09
C ARG A 630 -27.12 6.32 -17.81
N LEU A 631 -26.97 5.49 -18.83
CA LEU A 631 -26.62 4.09 -18.68
C LEU A 631 -25.30 3.79 -19.38
N ARG A 632 -24.36 3.29 -18.62
CA ARG A 632 -23.11 2.73 -19.11
C ARG A 632 -22.91 1.30 -18.62
N VAL A 633 -22.30 0.49 -19.48
CA VAL A 633 -21.86 -0.87 -19.17
C VAL A 633 -20.37 -0.97 -19.44
N ASP A 634 -19.62 -1.46 -18.46
CA ASP A 634 -18.18 -1.72 -18.61
C ASP A 634 -17.96 -3.22 -18.57
N ALA A 635 -17.20 -3.74 -19.53
CA ALA A 635 -16.83 -5.15 -19.59
C ALA A 635 -15.32 -5.30 -19.83
N GLY A 636 -14.76 -6.36 -19.30
CA GLY A 636 -13.34 -6.64 -19.49
C GLY A 636 -13.02 -8.11 -19.33
N VAL A 637 -11.98 -8.55 -20.06
CA VAL A 637 -11.43 -9.89 -19.98
C VAL A 637 -9.90 -9.80 -19.93
N ARG A 638 -9.28 -10.61 -19.09
CA ARG A 638 -7.83 -10.77 -18.97
C ARG A 638 -7.45 -12.23 -19.01
N TRP A 639 -6.53 -12.57 -19.88
CA TRP A 639 -5.75 -13.82 -19.82
C TRP A 639 -4.38 -13.52 -19.26
N GLU A 640 -3.93 -14.34 -18.33
CA GLU A 640 -2.61 -14.21 -17.72
C GLU A 640 -1.93 -15.57 -17.61
N GLN A 641 -0.65 -15.57 -17.85
CA GLN A 641 0.25 -16.72 -17.68
C GLN A 641 1.45 -16.31 -16.85
N GLU A 642 1.83 -17.15 -15.91
CA GLU A 642 3.05 -17.01 -15.12
C GLU A 642 3.88 -18.29 -15.22
N HIS A 643 5.17 -18.11 -15.47
CA HIS A 643 6.16 -19.19 -15.52
C HIS A 643 7.15 -18.99 -14.38
N LEU A 644 7.23 -19.99 -13.49
CA LEU A 644 8.06 -19.97 -12.30
C LEU A 644 9.19 -20.98 -12.44
N THR A 645 10.41 -20.55 -12.11
CA THR A 645 11.57 -21.43 -11.94
C THR A 645 12.24 -21.12 -10.60
N ALA A 646 12.65 -22.13 -9.86
CA ALA A 646 13.35 -21.94 -8.60
C ALA A 646 14.37 -23.05 -8.36
N ASN A 647 15.47 -22.72 -7.70
CA ASN A 647 16.45 -23.66 -7.18
C ASN A 647 16.54 -23.44 -5.67
N VAL A 648 16.24 -24.47 -4.91
CA VAL A 648 16.18 -24.44 -3.44
C VAL A 648 17.24 -25.40 -2.90
N GLU A 649 18.13 -24.89 -2.08
CA GLU A 649 19.17 -25.71 -1.46
C GLU A 649 18.60 -26.53 -0.31
N GLU A 650 18.99 -27.80 -0.24
CA GLU A 650 18.60 -28.69 0.84
C GLU A 650 19.36 -28.36 2.13
N ALA A 651 18.63 -28.27 3.24
CA ALA A 651 19.19 -28.13 4.56
C ALA A 651 19.63 -29.48 5.14
N GLN A 652 20.73 -29.46 5.86
CA GLN A 652 21.20 -30.56 6.69
C GLN A 652 21.47 -30.10 8.12
N THR A 653 21.36 -31.02 9.06
CA THR A 653 21.78 -30.77 10.44
C THR A 653 23.23 -31.20 10.62
N VAL A 654 24.08 -30.29 11.05
CA VAL A 654 25.43 -30.62 11.50
C VAL A 654 25.37 -30.84 13.00
N ALA A 655 25.76 -32.05 13.44
CA ALA A 655 25.80 -32.37 14.86
C ALA A 655 26.89 -31.56 15.56
N GLY A 656 26.51 -30.85 16.61
CA GLY A 656 27.48 -30.15 17.43
C GLY A 656 28.27 -31.01 18.39
N SER A 657 29.43 -30.52 18.76
CA SER A 657 30.40 -31.38 19.47
C SER A 657 30.42 -31.23 20.99
N THR A 658 30.08 -30.12 21.59
CA THR A 658 30.38 -29.87 23.01
C THR A 658 29.28 -29.15 23.81
N LEU A 659 28.33 -28.48 23.19
CA LEU A 659 27.25 -27.76 23.84
C LEU A 659 25.91 -28.05 23.16
N PRO A 660 24.77 -27.90 23.87
CA PRO A 660 23.44 -28.01 23.28
C PRO A 660 23.21 -27.07 22.08
N THR A 661 23.96 -25.95 22.09
CA THR A 661 23.92 -24.87 21.09
C THR A 661 24.38 -25.29 19.71
N SER A 662 25.08 -26.39 19.57
CA SER A 662 25.93 -26.68 18.42
C SER A 662 25.31 -27.55 17.32
N ALA A 663 24.08 -28.10 17.51
CA ALA A 663 23.36 -28.75 16.43
C ALA A 663 22.68 -27.72 15.55
N MET A 664 23.27 -27.36 14.40
CA MET A 664 22.81 -26.27 13.57
C MET A 664 22.45 -26.71 12.15
N LEU A 665 21.49 -26.04 11.56
CA LEU A 665 21.14 -26.21 10.16
C LEU A 665 22.09 -25.43 9.26
N THR A 666 22.41 -26.03 8.12
CA THR A 666 23.19 -25.41 7.04
C THR A 666 22.79 -26.02 5.71
N GLY A 667 23.19 -25.43 4.58
CA GLY A 667 23.05 -26.04 3.28
C GLY A 667 23.99 -27.25 3.12
N ASN A 668 23.57 -28.22 2.30
CA ASN A 668 24.37 -29.38 1.95
C ASN A 668 25.00 -29.25 0.54
N GLY A 669 24.77 -28.14 -0.16
CA GLY A 669 25.25 -27.90 -1.52
C GLY A 669 24.44 -28.61 -2.62
N GLN A 670 23.38 -29.34 -2.27
CA GLN A 670 22.46 -29.96 -3.22
C GLN A 670 21.23 -29.06 -3.43
N PHE A 671 20.81 -28.91 -4.68
CA PHE A 671 19.69 -28.07 -5.03
C PHE A 671 18.57 -28.88 -5.68
N VAL A 672 17.34 -28.62 -5.26
CA VAL A 672 16.13 -29.10 -5.91
C VAL A 672 15.60 -27.99 -6.82
N SER A 673 15.41 -28.33 -8.09
CA SER A 673 14.90 -27.39 -9.09
C SER A 673 13.40 -27.58 -9.30
N PHE A 674 12.69 -26.48 -9.40
CA PHE A 674 11.25 -26.43 -9.68
C PHE A 674 11.02 -25.61 -10.95
N GLU A 675 10.11 -26.09 -11.81
CA GLU A 675 9.67 -25.38 -13.01
C GLU A 675 8.17 -25.64 -13.20
N HIS A 676 7.36 -24.57 -13.18
CA HIS A 676 5.91 -24.67 -13.36
C HIS A 676 5.36 -23.48 -14.15
N SER A 677 4.31 -23.73 -14.91
CA SER A 677 3.56 -22.70 -15.60
C SER A 677 2.10 -22.75 -15.19
N PHE A 678 1.54 -21.58 -14.92
CA PHE A 678 0.15 -21.39 -14.54
C PHE A 678 -0.50 -20.42 -15.50
N SER A 679 -1.75 -20.66 -15.86
CA SER A 679 -2.52 -19.69 -16.65
C SER A 679 -3.98 -19.69 -16.27
N LYS A 680 -4.63 -18.51 -16.38
CA LYS A 680 -6.05 -18.36 -16.06
C LYS A 680 -6.65 -17.18 -16.82
N VAL A 681 -7.98 -17.26 -17.02
CA VAL A 681 -8.79 -16.18 -17.55
C VAL A 681 -9.68 -15.63 -16.42
N GLY A 682 -9.70 -14.31 -16.26
CA GLY A 682 -10.66 -13.56 -15.45
C GLY A 682 -11.45 -12.60 -16.33
N TRP A 683 -12.64 -12.21 -15.88
CA TRP A 683 -13.46 -11.23 -16.57
C TRP A 683 -14.29 -10.40 -15.59
N THR A 684 -14.82 -9.30 -16.07
CA THR A 684 -15.68 -8.42 -15.27
C THR A 684 -16.77 -7.85 -16.15
N ILE A 685 -17.91 -7.61 -15.55
CA ILE A 685 -18.99 -6.81 -16.15
C ILE A 685 -19.59 -5.92 -15.07
N GLY A 686 -19.76 -4.65 -15.38
CA GLY A 686 -20.38 -3.68 -14.49
C GLY A 686 -21.30 -2.75 -15.24
N GLU A 687 -22.27 -2.20 -14.56
CA GLU A 687 -23.18 -1.18 -15.06
C GLU A 687 -23.23 0.02 -14.11
N ASN A 688 -23.41 1.20 -14.65
CA ASN A 688 -23.69 2.42 -13.91
C ASN A 688 -24.93 3.09 -14.51
N TYR A 689 -25.91 3.35 -13.68
CA TYR A 689 -27.13 4.07 -14.07
C TYR A 689 -27.28 5.34 -13.24
N GLN A 690 -27.23 6.49 -13.89
CA GLN A 690 -27.42 7.79 -13.28
C GLN A 690 -28.90 8.20 -13.33
N PHE A 691 -29.54 8.39 -12.17
CA PHE A 691 -30.87 8.94 -12.07
C PHE A 691 -30.90 10.42 -12.46
N ASN A 692 -29.90 11.14 -11.99
CA ASN A 692 -29.58 12.55 -12.23
C ASN A 692 -28.09 12.81 -11.93
N ASN A 693 -27.67 14.07 -11.98
CA ASN A 693 -26.26 14.45 -11.72
C ASN A 693 -25.82 14.20 -10.28
N GLU A 694 -26.75 14.06 -9.33
CA GLU A 694 -26.45 13.90 -7.90
C GLU A 694 -26.52 12.43 -7.45
N SER A 695 -27.19 11.55 -8.20
CA SER A 695 -27.43 10.19 -7.72
C SER A 695 -27.44 9.15 -8.83
N GLY A 696 -26.96 7.95 -8.47
CA GLY A 696 -26.89 6.81 -9.36
C GLY A 696 -26.78 5.48 -8.61
N LEU A 697 -26.93 4.42 -9.37
CA LEU A 697 -26.69 3.03 -8.94
C LEU A 697 -25.62 2.43 -9.82
N PHE A 698 -24.83 1.52 -9.24
CA PHE A 698 -24.01 0.62 -10.02
C PHE A 698 -24.18 -0.83 -9.53
N ALA A 699 -23.91 -1.76 -10.42
CA ALA A 699 -23.76 -3.17 -10.08
C ALA A 699 -22.56 -3.74 -10.85
N ARG A 700 -21.88 -4.71 -10.27
CA ARG A 700 -20.72 -5.36 -10.90
C ARG A 700 -20.58 -6.80 -10.44
N TYR A 701 -20.12 -7.65 -11.36
CA TYR A 701 -19.70 -9.00 -11.07
C TYR A 701 -18.34 -9.28 -11.70
N THR A 702 -17.41 -9.80 -10.88
CA THR A 702 -16.02 -10.01 -11.26
C THR A 702 -15.52 -11.38 -10.78
N PRO A 703 -15.54 -12.42 -11.60
CA PRO A 703 -14.77 -13.63 -11.36
C PRO A 703 -13.31 -13.40 -11.76
N THR A 704 -12.43 -13.56 -10.80
CA THR A 704 -11.01 -13.28 -10.93
C THR A 704 -10.14 -14.36 -10.29
N PHE A 705 -8.84 -14.18 -10.30
CA PHE A 705 -7.87 -15.15 -9.80
C PHE A 705 -6.61 -14.47 -9.27
N ARG A 706 -5.82 -15.24 -8.55
CA ARG A 706 -4.42 -14.97 -8.26
C ARG A 706 -3.60 -16.20 -8.61
N LEU A 707 -2.54 -16.02 -9.41
CA LEU A 707 -1.60 -17.07 -9.74
C LEU A 707 -0.67 -17.34 -8.55
N PRO A 708 -0.06 -18.52 -8.46
CA PRO A 708 0.85 -18.87 -7.37
C PRO A 708 2.10 -18.00 -7.36
N SER A 709 2.51 -17.54 -6.18
CA SER A 709 3.71 -16.73 -5.96
C SER A 709 5.00 -17.57 -6.08
N LEU A 710 6.08 -16.97 -6.57
CA LEU A 710 7.44 -17.54 -6.54
C LEU A 710 7.87 -17.93 -5.12
N SER A 711 7.38 -17.21 -4.10
CA SER A 711 7.67 -17.49 -2.68
C SER A 711 7.22 -18.87 -2.21
N ALA A 712 6.29 -19.52 -2.90
CA ALA A 712 5.90 -20.89 -2.61
C ALA A 712 7.08 -21.87 -2.70
N TYR A 713 8.07 -21.55 -3.51
CA TYR A 713 9.30 -22.33 -3.68
C TYR A 713 10.49 -21.73 -2.93
N THR A 714 10.74 -20.41 -3.09
CA THR A 714 11.95 -19.76 -2.53
C THR A 714 11.99 -19.75 -1.02
N THR A 715 10.85 -19.82 -0.34
CA THR A 715 10.77 -19.89 1.14
C THR A 715 10.65 -21.31 1.69
N ALA A 716 10.67 -22.33 0.82
CA ALA A 716 10.51 -23.72 1.23
C ALA A 716 11.70 -24.20 2.07
N ASN A 717 11.42 -25.08 3.05
CA ASN A 717 12.42 -25.74 3.85
C ASN A 717 12.58 -27.17 3.33
N LEU A 718 13.61 -27.40 2.52
CA LEU A 718 13.92 -28.73 1.99
C LEU A 718 15.02 -29.42 2.81
N THR A 719 14.97 -30.74 2.84
CA THR A 719 15.99 -31.59 3.44
C THR A 719 16.20 -32.80 2.55
N SER A 720 17.26 -33.58 2.74
CA SER A 720 17.50 -34.81 1.99
C SER A 720 16.35 -35.84 2.04
N THR A 721 15.43 -35.69 2.99
CA THR A 721 14.24 -36.56 3.14
C THR A 721 12.94 -35.86 2.70
N THR A 722 12.95 -34.54 2.54
CA THR A 722 11.80 -33.73 2.11
C THR A 722 12.22 -32.92 0.89
N THR A 723 12.25 -33.57 -0.27
CA THR A 723 12.71 -32.98 -1.54
C THR A 723 11.58 -32.44 -2.41
N THR A 724 10.33 -32.47 -1.93
CA THR A 724 9.16 -32.03 -2.68
C THR A 724 8.45 -30.89 -1.96
N VAL A 725 8.07 -29.86 -2.73
CA VAL A 725 7.11 -28.84 -2.33
C VAL A 725 5.77 -29.20 -2.96
N ALA A 726 4.70 -29.14 -2.18
CA ALA A 726 3.35 -29.33 -2.73
C ALA A 726 3.13 -28.30 -3.85
N SER A 727 2.64 -28.74 -5.01
CA SER A 727 2.36 -27.82 -6.13
C SER A 727 1.37 -26.75 -5.65
N PRO A 728 1.71 -25.47 -5.76
CA PRO A 728 0.81 -24.41 -5.34
C PRO A 728 -0.43 -24.38 -6.25
N ILE A 729 -1.54 -23.93 -5.70
CA ILE A 729 -2.85 -23.96 -6.36
C ILE A 729 -3.25 -22.55 -6.75
N ILE A 730 -3.82 -22.37 -7.95
CA ILE A 730 -4.41 -21.11 -8.38
C ILE A 730 -5.56 -20.76 -7.43
N GLN A 731 -5.52 -19.56 -6.88
CA GLN A 731 -6.61 -19.03 -6.08
C GLN A 731 -7.63 -18.37 -7.00
N THR A 732 -8.92 -18.55 -6.71
CA THR A 732 -10.00 -17.95 -7.50
C THR A 732 -10.95 -17.19 -6.62
N MET A 733 -11.41 -16.03 -7.11
CA MET A 733 -12.33 -15.19 -6.39
C MET A 733 -13.54 -14.85 -7.27
N GLN A 734 -14.71 -14.80 -6.66
CA GLN A 734 -15.93 -14.23 -7.23
C GLN A 734 -16.31 -13.04 -6.36
N LEU A 735 -16.51 -11.89 -6.98
CA LEU A 735 -16.96 -10.68 -6.34
C LEU A 735 -18.25 -10.20 -7.02
N GLY A 736 -19.30 -10.00 -6.22
CA GLY A 736 -20.52 -9.31 -6.62
C GLY A 736 -20.70 -8.05 -5.78
N GLU A 737 -21.06 -6.95 -6.40
CA GLU A 737 -21.31 -5.69 -5.70
C GLU A 737 -22.46 -4.92 -6.34
N ILE A 738 -23.23 -4.22 -5.50
CA ILE A 738 -24.23 -3.24 -5.89
C ILE A 738 -24.08 -2.04 -4.98
N GLY A 739 -24.07 -0.83 -5.56
CA GLY A 739 -23.86 0.38 -4.77
C GLY A 739 -24.75 1.53 -5.22
N TYR A 740 -25.18 2.30 -4.24
CA TYR A 740 -25.85 3.59 -4.43
C TYR A 740 -24.87 4.72 -4.19
N LYS A 741 -24.89 5.70 -5.07
CA LYS A 741 -24.06 6.90 -5.02
C LYS A 741 -24.95 8.13 -4.98
N PHE A 742 -24.65 9.01 -4.03
CA PHE A 742 -25.30 10.30 -3.89
C PHE A 742 -24.27 11.34 -3.52
N ALA A 743 -24.29 12.49 -4.15
CA ALA A 743 -23.46 13.62 -3.75
C ALA A 743 -24.11 14.92 -4.20
N ASN A 744 -24.15 15.89 -3.29
CA ASN A 744 -24.50 17.28 -3.57
C ASN A 744 -23.70 18.22 -2.65
N ARG A 745 -23.95 19.53 -2.71
CA ARG A 745 -23.20 20.52 -1.93
C ARG A 745 -23.29 20.37 -0.40
N TRP A 746 -24.24 19.60 0.13
CA TRP A 746 -24.48 19.44 1.57
C TRP A 746 -24.03 18.10 2.12
N ALA A 747 -23.98 17.10 1.26
CA ALA A 747 -23.67 15.73 1.65
C ALA A 747 -23.23 14.89 0.47
N ASP A 748 -22.35 13.93 0.75
CA ASP A 748 -22.10 12.79 -0.09
C ASP A 748 -22.39 11.50 0.68
N ALA A 749 -22.82 10.46 -0.03
CA ALA A 749 -23.08 9.15 0.55
C ALA A 749 -22.90 8.05 -0.50
N TYR A 750 -22.04 7.11 -0.19
CA TYR A 750 -21.77 5.95 -1.01
C TYR A 750 -22.02 4.70 -0.17
N ALA A 751 -22.98 3.89 -0.57
CA ALA A 751 -23.32 2.65 0.11
C ALA A 751 -23.15 1.48 -0.86
N THR A 752 -22.29 0.51 -0.53
CA THR A 752 -22.00 -0.65 -1.37
C THR A 752 -22.26 -1.93 -0.61
N ALA A 753 -23.24 -2.72 -1.03
CA ALA A 753 -23.39 -4.09 -0.61
C ALA A 753 -22.50 -4.98 -1.48
N PHE A 754 -21.75 -5.88 -0.86
CA PHE A 754 -20.84 -6.77 -1.56
C PHE A 754 -20.97 -8.23 -1.08
N TRP A 755 -20.58 -9.12 -1.97
CA TRP A 755 -20.40 -10.53 -1.70
C TRP A 755 -19.10 -11.01 -2.32
N THR A 756 -18.28 -11.71 -1.53
CA THR A 756 -17.04 -12.37 -1.99
C THR A 756 -17.10 -13.86 -1.69
N LYS A 757 -16.61 -14.66 -2.63
CA LYS A 757 -16.24 -16.05 -2.43
C LYS A 757 -14.82 -16.24 -2.93
N TYR A 758 -13.91 -16.62 -2.02
CA TYR A 758 -12.50 -16.82 -2.34
C TYR A 758 -12.12 -18.25 -2.04
N ASN A 759 -11.70 -18.98 -3.08
CA ASN A 759 -11.41 -20.41 -3.00
C ASN A 759 -9.89 -20.61 -2.99
N ASN A 760 -9.47 -21.69 -2.34
CA ASN A 760 -8.07 -22.09 -2.23
C ASN A 760 -7.20 -21.05 -1.51
N VAL A 761 -7.72 -20.38 -0.51
CA VAL A 761 -6.92 -19.48 0.34
C VAL A 761 -5.91 -20.34 1.09
N GLY A 762 -4.62 -20.17 0.76
CA GLY A 762 -3.55 -20.89 1.42
C GLY A 762 -3.21 -20.25 2.77
N PHE A 763 -3.03 -21.06 3.80
CA PHE A 763 -2.44 -20.66 5.06
C PHE A 763 -1.58 -21.80 5.62
N GLN A 764 -0.57 -21.41 6.40
CA GLN A 764 0.26 -22.39 7.07
C GLN A 764 -0.26 -22.57 8.50
N ASN A 765 -0.54 -23.79 8.85
CA ASN A 765 -0.79 -24.14 10.24
C ASN A 765 0.53 -24.66 10.83
N TYR A 766 1.06 -23.98 11.80
CA TYR A 766 2.26 -24.40 12.49
C TYR A 766 1.84 -25.04 13.80
N VAL A 767 2.14 -26.27 13.97
CA VAL A 767 1.91 -27.01 15.21
C VAL A 767 3.21 -26.99 16.01
N PHE A 768 3.12 -26.50 17.24
CA PHE A 768 4.23 -26.58 18.17
C PHE A 768 4.25 -27.99 18.82
N ASN A 769 5.37 -28.67 18.70
CA ASN A 769 5.56 -29.94 19.40
C ASN A 769 6.26 -29.67 20.76
N ALA A 770 5.48 -29.67 21.83
CA ALA A 770 5.98 -29.46 23.18
C ALA A 770 7.04 -30.51 23.63
N GLY A 771 7.00 -31.73 23.08
CA GLY A 771 7.95 -32.78 23.43
C GLY A 771 9.35 -32.60 22.80
N THR A 772 9.46 -31.83 21.70
CA THR A 772 10.72 -31.59 20.99
C THR A 772 11.14 -30.14 21.01
N SER A 773 10.33 -29.26 21.59
CA SER A 773 10.52 -27.77 21.54
C SER A 773 10.72 -27.25 20.12
N THR A 774 10.10 -27.87 19.13
CA THR A 774 10.22 -27.51 17.72
C THR A 774 8.89 -27.09 17.16
N VAL A 775 8.90 -26.07 16.30
CA VAL A 775 7.76 -25.74 15.45
C VAL A 775 7.75 -26.74 14.30
N VAL A 776 6.68 -27.55 14.23
CA VAL A 776 6.44 -28.42 13.09
C VAL A 776 5.55 -27.63 12.12
N THR A 777 6.07 -27.28 10.95
CA THR A 777 5.21 -26.81 9.87
C THR A 777 4.29 -27.95 9.46
N SER A 778 2.99 -27.81 9.69
CA SER A 778 2.02 -28.68 9.06
C SER A 778 1.92 -28.36 7.58
N GLN A 779 1.34 -29.25 6.81
CA GLN A 779 1.08 -29.08 5.38
C GLN A 779 0.40 -27.74 5.09
N ASN A 780 0.65 -27.16 3.93
CA ASN A 780 -0.14 -26.04 3.43
C ASN A 780 -1.61 -26.43 3.44
N LEU A 781 -2.40 -25.71 4.22
CA LEU A 781 -3.84 -25.89 4.28
C LEU A 781 -4.51 -24.91 3.33
N TYR A 782 -5.62 -25.35 2.72
CA TYR A 782 -6.43 -24.50 1.85
C TYR A 782 -7.84 -24.43 2.42
N ALA A 783 -8.41 -23.24 2.43
CA ALA A 783 -9.79 -22.98 2.82
C ALA A 783 -10.53 -22.25 1.72
N ASP A 784 -11.83 -22.48 1.62
CA ASP A 784 -12.73 -21.60 0.90
C ASP A 784 -13.38 -20.63 1.89
N THR A 785 -13.50 -19.38 1.50
CA THR A 785 -14.04 -18.32 2.36
C THR A 785 -15.17 -17.59 1.65
N ARG A 786 -16.10 -17.06 2.44
CA ARG A 786 -17.23 -16.28 1.96
C ARG A 786 -17.49 -15.10 2.88
N THR A 787 -17.69 -13.92 2.30
CA THR A 787 -18.05 -12.71 3.04
C THR A 787 -19.22 -12.01 2.37
N TYR A 788 -20.19 -11.59 3.16
CA TYR A 788 -21.22 -10.63 2.78
C TYR A 788 -21.00 -9.36 3.59
N GLY A 789 -21.11 -8.20 2.97
CA GLY A 789 -20.87 -6.95 3.68
C GLY A 789 -21.60 -5.76 3.08
N LEU A 790 -21.60 -4.68 3.87
CA LEU A 790 -22.07 -3.36 3.51
C LEU A 790 -20.96 -2.36 3.87
N GLU A 791 -20.50 -1.61 2.89
CA GLU A 791 -19.58 -0.49 3.03
C GLU A 791 -20.37 0.80 2.98
N LEU A 792 -20.10 1.72 3.90
CA LEU A 792 -20.67 3.07 3.96
C LEU A 792 -19.52 4.07 3.97
N GLU A 793 -19.57 5.01 3.06
CA GLU A 793 -18.65 6.15 2.96
C GLU A 793 -19.47 7.40 2.76
N GLY A 794 -19.24 8.46 3.51
CA GLY A 794 -19.98 9.69 3.29
C GLY A 794 -19.51 10.86 4.13
N GLY A 795 -19.95 12.04 3.71
CA GLY A 795 -19.71 13.32 4.34
C GLY A 795 -20.98 14.13 4.51
N LEU A 796 -21.02 14.94 5.55
CA LEU A 796 -22.04 15.96 5.77
C LEU A 796 -21.34 17.31 5.91
N PHE A 797 -21.81 18.31 5.16
CA PHE A 797 -21.23 19.65 5.08
C PHE A 797 -22.32 20.71 5.33
N PRO A 798 -23.01 20.69 6.48
CA PRO A 798 -24.19 21.53 6.71
C PRO A 798 -23.87 23.02 6.79
N VAL A 799 -22.66 23.38 7.18
CA VAL A 799 -22.17 24.75 7.33
C VAL A 799 -20.66 24.80 7.08
N GLU A 800 -20.12 25.94 6.69
CA GLU A 800 -18.71 26.14 6.34
C GLU A 800 -17.73 25.84 7.51
N TRP A 801 -18.19 25.97 8.73
CA TRP A 801 -17.35 25.78 9.93
C TRP A 801 -17.39 24.36 10.48
N PHE A 802 -18.27 23.48 9.98
CA PHE A 802 -18.41 22.10 10.46
C PHE A 802 -18.66 21.10 9.34
N ASP A 803 -17.96 20.00 9.38
CA ASP A 803 -18.19 18.81 8.56
C ASP A 803 -18.09 17.53 9.40
N LEU A 804 -18.66 16.47 8.87
CA LEU A 804 -18.64 15.15 9.50
C LEU A 804 -18.39 14.08 8.43
N THR A 805 -17.32 13.33 8.54
CA THR A 805 -17.05 12.17 7.68
C THR A 805 -17.34 10.87 8.42
N LEU A 806 -17.98 9.93 7.72
CA LEU A 806 -18.28 8.58 8.18
C LEU A 806 -17.72 7.56 7.21
N ASN A 807 -16.95 6.61 7.72
CA ASN A 807 -16.54 5.40 7.01
C ASN A 807 -16.88 4.19 7.87
N SER A 808 -17.58 3.20 7.31
CA SER A 808 -17.97 2.00 8.05
C SER A 808 -18.02 0.78 7.17
N THR A 809 -17.68 -0.36 7.78
CA THR A 809 -17.81 -1.69 7.18
C THR A 809 -18.59 -2.57 8.13
N LEU A 810 -19.63 -3.18 7.61
CA LEU A 810 -20.42 -4.21 8.29
C LEU A 810 -20.28 -5.49 7.47
N GLU A 811 -19.69 -6.54 8.01
CA GLU A 811 -19.44 -7.73 7.23
C GLU A 811 -19.59 -9.02 8.04
N ASN A 812 -19.81 -10.13 7.36
CA ASN A 812 -19.93 -11.47 7.95
C ASN A 812 -18.93 -12.43 7.27
N PRO A 813 -17.63 -12.32 7.64
CA PRO A 813 -16.58 -13.13 7.06
C PRO A 813 -16.56 -14.54 7.66
N ARG A 814 -16.62 -15.59 6.82
CA ARG A 814 -16.69 -16.99 7.27
C ARG A 814 -15.84 -17.91 6.41
N TYR A 815 -15.32 -18.96 7.04
CA TYR A 815 -14.87 -20.16 6.32
C TYR A 815 -16.10 -20.86 5.72
N ASP A 816 -16.10 -21.07 4.41
CA ASP A 816 -17.14 -21.85 3.73
C ASP A 816 -16.80 -23.34 3.82
N ASN A 817 -15.52 -23.65 3.63
CA ASN A 817 -14.97 -25.00 3.76
C ASN A 817 -13.57 -24.93 4.39
N LEU A 818 -13.43 -25.45 5.60
CA LEU A 818 -12.15 -25.62 6.29
C LEU A 818 -12.19 -26.91 7.11
N ASN A 819 -11.66 -27.98 6.52
CA ASN A 819 -11.58 -29.30 7.17
C ASN A 819 -10.16 -29.83 6.93
N TYR A 820 -9.50 -30.25 8.00
CA TYR A 820 -8.18 -30.87 7.91
C TYR A 820 -7.96 -31.88 9.04
N ILE A 821 -7.00 -32.78 8.83
CA ILE A 821 -6.57 -33.73 9.85
C ILE A 821 -5.35 -33.13 10.57
N ASP A 822 -5.49 -32.93 11.86
CA ASP A 822 -4.44 -32.51 12.77
C ASP A 822 -3.84 -33.71 13.47
N ASN A 823 -2.54 -33.66 13.83
CA ASN A 823 -1.88 -34.68 14.59
C ASN A 823 -1.69 -34.20 16.04
N VAL A 824 -2.61 -34.60 16.91
CA VAL A 824 -2.60 -34.26 18.34
C VAL A 824 -2.01 -35.42 19.12
N ALA A 825 -0.84 -35.22 19.71
CA ALA A 825 -0.11 -36.24 20.49
C ALA A 825 0.03 -37.60 19.76
N GLY A 826 0.30 -37.55 18.44
CA GLY A 826 0.48 -38.74 17.61
C GLY A 826 -0.83 -39.39 17.12
N GLN A 827 -1.99 -38.83 17.45
CA GLN A 827 -3.29 -39.29 16.99
C GLN A 827 -3.88 -38.33 15.93
N PRO A 828 -4.44 -38.86 14.82
CA PRO A 828 -5.11 -38.03 13.81
C PRO A 828 -6.46 -37.53 14.36
N VAL A 829 -6.64 -36.21 14.40
CA VAL A 829 -7.86 -35.53 14.82
C VAL A 829 -8.44 -34.74 13.66
N LEU A 830 -9.68 -35.06 13.26
CA LEU A 830 -10.38 -34.30 12.24
C LEU A 830 -10.81 -32.93 12.82
N ARG A 831 -10.36 -31.85 12.22
CA ARG A 831 -10.79 -30.47 12.51
C ARG A 831 -11.81 -30.06 11.48
N VAL A 832 -12.97 -29.56 11.93
CA VAL A 832 -14.06 -29.08 11.06
C VAL A 832 -14.43 -27.68 11.51
N TYR A 833 -14.04 -26.67 10.73
CA TYR A 833 -14.21 -25.27 11.08
C TYR A 833 -15.02 -24.48 10.03
N GLY A 834 -15.69 -25.19 9.09
CA GLY A 834 -16.66 -24.59 8.19
C GLY A 834 -17.76 -23.85 8.95
N GLY A 835 -18.07 -22.60 8.55
CA GLY A 835 -19.02 -21.72 9.21
C GLY A 835 -18.44 -20.82 10.30
N ASN A 836 -17.22 -21.06 10.78
CA ASN A 836 -16.53 -20.19 11.72
C ASN A 836 -16.19 -18.83 11.08
N GLN A 837 -16.09 -17.79 11.93
CA GLN A 837 -15.61 -16.46 11.49
C GLN A 837 -14.14 -16.56 11.09
N LEU A 838 -13.78 -15.84 10.04
CA LEU A 838 -12.39 -15.73 9.61
C LEU A 838 -11.54 -15.09 10.71
N ILE A 839 -10.32 -15.61 10.87
CA ILE A 839 -9.38 -15.09 11.86
C ILE A 839 -9.03 -13.63 11.57
N ARG A 840 -8.93 -12.84 12.63
CA ARG A 840 -8.45 -11.46 12.65
C ARG A 840 -9.35 -10.47 11.91
N VAL A 841 -10.43 -10.87 11.27
CA VAL A 841 -11.35 -9.98 10.54
C VAL A 841 -12.50 -9.57 11.44
N PRO A 842 -12.71 -8.29 11.75
CA PRO A 842 -13.85 -7.79 12.52
C PRO A 842 -15.14 -7.85 11.71
N LYS A 843 -16.28 -7.99 12.37
CA LYS A 843 -17.59 -7.87 11.69
C LYS A 843 -18.04 -6.45 11.47
N VAL A 844 -17.50 -5.54 12.24
CA VAL A 844 -17.88 -4.12 12.21
C VAL A 844 -16.61 -3.30 12.42
N SER A 845 -16.40 -2.33 11.55
CA SER A 845 -15.39 -1.27 11.68
C SER A 845 -16.08 0.06 11.40
N ILE A 846 -15.84 1.06 12.26
CA ILE A 846 -16.46 2.38 12.15
C ILE A 846 -15.39 3.45 12.35
N ARG A 847 -15.37 4.45 11.48
CA ARG A 847 -14.56 5.65 11.64
C ARG A 847 -15.43 6.89 11.45
N ILE A 848 -15.45 7.76 12.46
CA ILE A 848 -16.22 9.01 12.47
C ILE A 848 -15.24 10.17 12.69
N VAL A 849 -15.31 11.16 11.81
CA VAL A 849 -14.37 12.30 11.82
C VAL A 849 -15.16 13.60 11.75
N PRO A 850 -15.58 14.17 12.89
CA PRO A 850 -16.02 15.56 12.93
C PRO A 850 -14.84 16.53 12.70
N GLY A 851 -15.07 17.51 11.86
CA GLY A 851 -14.12 18.56 11.52
C GLY A 851 -14.67 19.94 11.79
N PHE A 852 -13.84 20.86 12.25
CA PHE A 852 -14.20 22.23 12.58
C PHE A 852 -13.22 23.20 11.92
N ASN A 853 -13.75 24.11 11.10
CA ASN A 853 -13.04 25.23 10.50
C ASN A 853 -13.33 26.50 11.31
N LEU A 854 -12.33 27.05 11.96
CA LEU A 854 -12.44 28.16 12.89
C LEU A 854 -11.64 29.36 12.39
N PHE A 855 -11.99 30.56 12.88
CA PHE A 855 -11.29 31.81 12.56
C PHE A 855 -11.15 32.10 11.05
N GLY A 856 -12.21 31.93 10.29
CA GLY A 856 -12.19 32.10 8.84
C GLY A 856 -11.27 31.09 8.13
N GLN A 857 -11.36 29.83 8.55
CA GLN A 857 -10.60 28.67 8.05
C GLN A 857 -9.08 28.69 8.34
N ARG A 858 -8.61 29.61 9.19
CA ARG A 858 -7.20 29.62 9.63
C ARG A 858 -6.85 28.46 10.54
N LEU A 859 -7.82 27.96 11.31
CA LEU A 859 -7.63 26.82 12.18
C LEU A 859 -8.62 25.70 11.79
N ARG A 860 -8.10 24.61 11.31
CA ARG A 860 -8.82 23.34 11.12
C ARG A 860 -8.50 22.42 12.29
N VAL A 861 -9.52 21.87 12.94
CA VAL A 861 -9.39 20.84 13.98
C VAL A 861 -10.26 19.67 13.61
N GLN A 862 -9.77 18.45 13.73
CA GLN A 862 -10.57 17.25 13.56
C GLN A 862 -10.25 16.20 14.60
N ALA A 863 -11.26 15.37 14.90
CA ALA A 863 -11.13 14.22 15.78
C ALA A 863 -11.55 12.96 15.01
N ALA A 864 -10.67 11.97 14.92
CA ALA A 864 -11.01 10.69 14.31
C ALA A 864 -11.26 9.66 15.41
N TRP A 865 -12.50 9.26 15.60
CA TRP A 865 -12.86 8.15 16.45
C TRP A 865 -13.00 6.88 15.60
N GLU A 866 -12.24 5.85 15.96
CA GLU A 866 -12.16 4.57 15.28
C GLU A 866 -12.62 3.47 16.25
N TRP A 867 -13.59 2.66 15.84
CA TRP A 867 -14.07 1.51 16.60
C TRP A 867 -13.93 0.23 15.79
N GLU A 868 -13.29 -0.77 16.40
CA GLU A 868 -13.01 -2.06 15.79
C GLU A 868 -13.64 -3.18 16.58
N GLY A 869 -14.47 -3.98 15.92
CA GLY A 869 -15.19 -5.09 16.51
C GLY A 869 -14.30 -6.23 17.01
N ALA A 870 -14.90 -7.13 17.79
CA ALA A 870 -14.22 -8.33 18.28
C ALA A 870 -13.82 -9.27 17.13
N ARG A 871 -12.67 -9.92 17.27
CA ARG A 871 -12.06 -10.84 16.29
C ARG A 871 -11.65 -12.13 16.98
N TYR A 872 -11.29 -13.13 16.19
CA TYR A 872 -10.76 -14.39 16.70
C TYR A 872 -9.29 -14.55 16.36
N VAL A 873 -8.54 -15.18 17.28
CA VAL A 873 -7.12 -15.51 17.08
C VAL A 873 -6.95 -16.73 16.21
N ASP A 874 -7.83 -17.73 16.39
CA ASP A 874 -7.70 -19.08 15.86
C ASP A 874 -8.89 -19.46 14.96
N THR A 875 -8.68 -20.42 14.09
CA THR A 875 -9.68 -20.96 13.16
C THR A 875 -10.84 -21.68 13.88
N ALA A 876 -10.60 -22.16 15.10
CA ALA A 876 -11.62 -22.76 15.97
C ALA A 876 -12.56 -21.72 16.59
N ASN A 877 -12.24 -20.43 16.53
CA ASN A 877 -12.94 -19.34 17.20
C ASN A 877 -12.96 -19.52 18.74
N SER A 878 -11.92 -20.09 19.31
CA SER A 878 -11.84 -20.41 20.74
C SER A 878 -11.37 -19.21 21.58
N VAL A 879 -10.53 -18.33 21.02
CA VAL A 879 -10.00 -17.14 21.71
C VAL A 879 -10.39 -15.86 21.01
N VAL A 880 -11.06 -14.99 21.74
CA VAL A 880 -11.56 -13.69 21.27
C VAL A 880 -10.54 -12.60 21.59
N LEU A 881 -10.12 -11.84 20.57
CA LEU A 881 -9.54 -10.51 20.75
C LEU A 881 -10.69 -9.51 20.92
N PRO A 882 -10.77 -8.81 22.06
CA PRO A 882 -11.85 -7.88 22.33
C PRO A 882 -11.91 -6.73 21.30
N HIS A 883 -13.09 -6.10 21.19
CA HIS A 883 -13.21 -4.82 20.51
C HIS A 883 -12.34 -3.75 21.20
N TYR A 884 -11.94 -2.75 20.46
CA TYR A 884 -11.30 -1.56 20.98
C TYR A 884 -11.73 -0.32 20.21
N ASP A 885 -11.50 0.85 20.80
CA ASP A 885 -11.65 2.13 20.14
C ASP A 885 -10.41 3.00 20.34
N VAL A 886 -10.17 3.86 19.37
CA VAL A 886 -9.05 4.81 19.35
C VAL A 886 -9.59 6.18 19.01
N LEU A 887 -9.14 7.20 19.71
CA LEU A 887 -9.39 8.60 19.38
C LEU A 887 -8.08 9.26 18.96
N ASN A 888 -8.05 9.79 17.74
CA ASN A 888 -6.94 10.59 17.22
C ASN A 888 -7.39 12.04 17.05
N LEU A 889 -6.53 12.99 17.36
CA LEU A 889 -6.78 14.42 17.16
C LEU A 889 -5.74 14.97 16.20
N SER A 890 -6.17 15.82 15.27
CA SER A 890 -5.27 16.60 14.44
C SER A 890 -5.77 18.02 14.24
N ALA A 891 -4.83 18.93 14.06
CA ALA A 891 -5.13 20.32 13.81
C ALA A 891 -4.15 20.92 12.80
N ARG A 892 -4.65 21.83 11.95
CA ARG A 892 -3.84 22.67 11.06
C ARG A 892 -4.10 24.13 11.41
N LEU A 893 -3.03 24.88 11.65
CA LEU A 893 -3.05 26.34 11.80
C LEU A 893 -2.35 26.98 10.61
N ALA A 894 -3.09 27.67 9.75
CA ALA A 894 -2.55 28.54 8.73
C ALA A 894 -2.05 29.84 9.35
N VAL A 895 -0.74 29.92 9.61
CA VAL A 895 -0.11 31.11 10.21
C VAL A 895 -0.05 32.25 9.18
N THR A 896 0.31 31.89 7.96
CA THR A 896 0.26 32.76 6.76
C THR A 896 -0.25 31.93 5.57
N ASP A 897 -0.46 32.56 4.42
CA ASP A 897 -0.86 31.85 3.18
C ASP A 897 0.18 30.80 2.72
N ARG A 898 1.41 30.87 3.20
CA ARG A 898 2.51 29.98 2.83
C ARG A 898 3.06 29.14 3.98
N PHE A 899 2.65 29.41 5.22
CA PHE A 899 3.19 28.73 6.38
C PHE A 899 2.11 28.15 7.24
N ASP A 900 2.09 26.82 7.37
CA ASP A 900 1.18 26.06 8.19
C ASP A 900 1.91 25.34 9.32
N ILE A 901 1.20 25.14 10.43
CA ILE A 901 1.60 24.28 11.53
C ILE A 901 0.54 23.18 11.67
N TYR A 902 0.98 21.93 11.72
CA TYR A 902 0.14 20.78 12.01
C TYR A 902 0.51 20.19 13.36
N GLY A 903 -0.49 19.82 14.14
CA GLY A 903 -0.33 19.07 15.39
C GLY A 903 -1.14 17.78 15.34
N TYR A 904 -0.56 16.69 15.85
CA TYR A 904 -1.20 15.39 15.90
C TYR A 904 -1.07 14.78 17.27
N VAL A 905 -2.12 14.14 17.73
CA VAL A 905 -2.13 13.29 18.92
C VAL A 905 -2.83 12.00 18.55
N ASP A 906 -2.05 10.95 18.32
CA ASP A 906 -2.57 9.63 18.03
C ASP A 906 -2.87 8.90 19.34
N ASN A 907 -3.93 8.08 19.33
CA ASN A 907 -4.39 7.32 20.49
C ASN A 907 -4.46 8.18 21.78
N VAL A 908 -5.19 9.29 21.74
CA VAL A 908 -5.31 10.31 22.83
C VAL A 908 -5.57 9.69 24.20
N THR A 909 -6.44 8.69 24.24
CA THR A 909 -6.84 7.98 25.46
C THR A 909 -5.84 6.93 25.91
N ASN A 910 -4.79 6.70 25.13
CA ASN A 910 -3.84 5.59 25.30
C ASN A 910 -4.57 4.25 25.43
N SER A 911 -5.58 4.05 24.59
CA SER A 911 -6.39 2.83 24.55
C SER A 911 -5.53 1.62 24.25
N PHE A 912 -5.88 0.49 24.84
CA PHE A 912 -5.26 -0.80 24.58
C PHE A 912 -6.16 -1.65 23.70
N GLY A 913 -5.61 -2.13 22.60
CA GLY A 913 -6.28 -3.03 21.65
C GLY A 913 -5.30 -4.03 21.08
N LEU A 914 -5.78 -5.17 20.61
CA LEU A 914 -4.95 -6.21 19.98
C LEU A 914 -5.37 -6.38 18.53
N THR A 915 -4.42 -6.28 17.61
CA THR A 915 -4.69 -6.52 16.17
C THR A 915 -4.63 -7.99 15.83
N GLU A 916 -3.69 -8.73 16.39
CA GLU A 916 -3.54 -10.17 16.20
C GLU A 916 -3.06 -10.86 17.47
N GLY A 917 -3.34 -12.17 17.58
CA GLY A 917 -2.76 -13.03 18.58
C GLY A 917 -2.02 -14.17 17.90
N ASN A 918 -0.91 -14.62 18.48
CA ASN A 918 0.02 -15.59 17.90
C ASN A 918 0.33 -15.23 16.43
N PRO A 919 1.18 -14.20 16.17
CA PRO A 919 1.37 -13.60 14.85
C PRO A 919 1.72 -14.56 13.72
N ARG A 920 2.08 -15.78 14.05
CA ARG A 920 2.51 -16.75 13.05
C ARG A 920 1.40 -17.71 12.60
N GLN A 921 0.28 -17.87 13.36
CA GLN A 921 -0.49 -19.11 13.13
C GLN A 921 -1.97 -19.13 13.42
N GLY A 922 -2.54 -18.07 13.93
CA GLY A 922 -3.95 -18.06 14.27
C GLY A 922 -4.38 -19.03 15.39
N GLU A 923 -3.45 -19.65 16.10
CA GLU A 923 -3.72 -20.47 17.28
C GLU A 923 -3.00 -19.92 18.50
N VAL A 924 -3.69 -19.90 19.63
CA VAL A 924 -3.11 -19.53 20.91
C VAL A 924 -2.24 -20.67 21.42
N GLN A 925 -0.98 -20.36 21.72
CA GLN A 925 -0.05 -21.32 22.33
C GLN A 925 0.35 -20.83 23.70
N SER A 926 0.20 -21.68 24.68
CA SER A 926 0.80 -21.53 25.99
C SER A 926 1.51 -22.82 26.33
N THR A 927 2.78 -22.73 26.66
CA THR A 927 3.59 -23.87 27.12
C THR A 927 3.63 -23.95 28.63
N ASP A 928 3.17 -22.92 29.31
CA ASP A 928 3.10 -22.88 30.77
C ASP A 928 1.69 -23.23 31.24
N ALA A 929 1.51 -24.46 31.71
CA ALA A 929 0.23 -24.98 32.17
C ALA A 929 -0.33 -24.08 33.29
N GLY A 930 -1.38 -23.33 33.01
CA GLY A 930 -2.06 -22.42 33.91
C GLY A 930 -1.70 -20.95 33.79
N ALA A 931 -0.72 -20.58 32.94
CA ALA A 931 -0.37 -19.16 32.73
C ALA A 931 -1.25 -18.46 31.68
N ASN A 932 -1.91 -19.20 30.79
CA ASN A 932 -2.72 -18.67 29.70
C ASN A 932 -1.98 -17.58 28.90
N THR A 933 -0.67 -17.76 28.71
CA THR A 933 0.21 -16.77 28.09
C THR A 933 0.33 -17.05 26.59
N PHE A 934 0.24 -16.01 25.77
CA PHE A 934 0.38 -16.12 24.33
C PHE A 934 1.02 -14.84 23.77
N ILE A 935 1.50 -14.92 22.55
CA ILE A 935 2.06 -13.75 21.85
C ILE A 935 0.93 -13.03 21.11
N ALA A 936 0.82 -11.74 21.29
CA ALA A 936 -0.11 -10.90 20.53
C ALA A 936 0.53 -9.55 20.16
N ARG A 937 -0.03 -8.92 19.14
CA ARG A 937 0.42 -7.60 18.65
C ARG A 937 -0.59 -6.55 19.07
N PRO A 938 -0.24 -5.68 20.04
CA PRO A 938 -1.09 -4.57 20.42
C PRO A 938 -1.03 -3.42 19.40
N ILE A 939 -2.06 -2.56 19.43
CA ILE A 939 -2.00 -1.26 18.75
C ILE A 939 -0.90 -0.40 19.40
N LEU A 940 -0.45 0.61 18.67
CA LEU A 940 0.55 1.56 19.17
C LEU A 940 -0.05 2.46 20.25
N GLY A 941 0.76 2.85 21.21
CA GLY A 941 0.40 3.77 22.29
C GLY A 941 0.15 5.20 21.81
N ARG A 942 -0.01 6.12 22.77
CA ARG A 942 -0.19 7.55 22.47
C ARG A 942 1.11 8.15 21.95
N ASP A 943 0.98 8.97 20.91
CA ASP A 943 2.08 9.68 20.24
C ASP A 943 1.71 11.15 19.97
N PHE A 944 2.66 12.06 20.12
CA PHE A 944 2.53 13.48 19.82
C PHE A 944 3.51 13.89 18.73
N ARG A 945 2.99 14.57 17.69
CA ARG A 945 3.81 15.08 16.59
C ARG A 945 3.43 16.51 16.23
N LEU A 946 4.42 17.31 15.84
CA LEU A 946 4.27 18.67 15.36
C LEU A 946 5.00 18.82 14.03
N SER A 947 4.31 19.31 13.01
CA SER A 947 4.90 19.59 11.70
C SER A 947 4.80 21.08 11.36
N MET A 948 5.85 21.62 10.82
CA MET A 948 5.92 22.98 10.28
C MET A 948 6.12 22.86 8.77
N MET A 949 5.24 23.48 7.99
CA MET A 949 5.25 23.37 6.54
C MET A 949 5.30 24.77 5.90
N TYR A 950 6.21 24.94 4.96
CA TYR A 950 6.35 26.14 4.15
C TYR A 950 6.15 25.82 2.67
N ARG A 951 5.28 26.61 2.01
CA ARG A 951 5.02 26.54 0.55
C ARG A 951 5.61 27.76 -0.14
N PHE A 952 6.20 27.60 -1.27
CA PHE A 952 6.86 28.70 -2.00
C PHE A 952 6.73 28.58 -3.52
#